data_be6b99eb8bf7e68429bcf0d20503d6d9
#
_entry.id   be6b99eb8bf7e68429bcf0d20503d6d9
#
_cell.length_a   1.000
_cell.length_b   1.000
_cell.length_c   1.000
_cell.angle_alpha   90.00
_cell.angle_beta   90.00
_cell.angle_gamma   90.00
#
_symmetry.space_group_name_H-M   'P 1'
#
loop_
_entity.id
_entity.type
_entity.pdbx_description
1 polymer ?
#
loop_
_entity_poly.entity_id
_entity_poly.type
_entity_poly.pdbx_seq_one_letter_code
_entity_poly.pdbx_strand_id
1 'polypeptide(L)'
;VLVGVPLTVVAVLLAYLITDQVRQSSEAADAARLVRTSTEVATLVDRLEAEHQQAVLLSVRHEATNDGGTPSQAPYRKAQVAVDKQVEEVREAFGDRLPTDEARALREIEGLESLRNTIEQAYLPADNIDPAYASAAKGLIDGLGLDRNTALATTFTGNLLDSLLRADAAHSAFETGVFSATTGDSNALIEFIGAIGSYDEYTHQADRFARFATEKQTEQLAEIEHNSPQAAINRQFAELQIDPSSLQADSPAEIRRKFETSLDSYPSYRKQAAIRLGITTSLIDQIADRADRASDEALRNAVLLLGLALLGFVIWLAFSVVVRRSVVRPVQALTHAAQQVAEDAERELARVADDDAEDDRPARLREMPATARDEIGDLAEAFNHVQTTAVALLERQVLSRRNVAEMFGNVGRRVSNLTTRQLALIDAVERGETDPELLERLYSIDHIAVRLRRNADSLMLLAGIRETVLDAGPIALTNVVRAALGQIEGFQRVQLLARTEVAVAPDIIGDLTLMVAELVENAVSFSPADSPVEVFVQNSAEGAAIVVADHGLGMDPERLDEENARIVRRERLDLVPSKVLGLFVVGSLARRWDIDVALSRTPGGGVTAEVTLPQSLLLTATAVQSAAPTTPAAATDDTGPRPPVPAAEHDGPLPRRVRREED
;
A
#
# COMPACT_ATOMS: atom_id res chain seq x y z
N VAL A 1 2.08 -0.80 2.35
CA VAL A 1 1.19 -0.38 3.45
C VAL A 1 1.83 0.79 4.23
N LEU A 2 3.10 0.72 4.65
CA LEU A 2 3.78 1.75 5.48
C LEU A 2 3.92 3.13 4.80
N VAL A 3 3.92 3.21 3.48
CA VAL A 3 4.06 4.45 2.70
C VAL A 3 2.70 4.91 2.14
N GLY A 4 1.78 3.99 1.87
CA GLY A 4 0.47 4.30 1.26
C GLY A 4 -0.51 4.94 2.24
N VAL A 5 -0.57 4.50 3.50
CA VAL A 5 -1.50 5.03 4.49
C VAL A 5 -1.20 6.51 4.85
N PRO A 6 0.04 6.92 5.13
CA PRO A 6 0.34 8.34 5.33
C PRO A 6 0.05 9.21 4.10
N LEU A 7 0.26 8.68 2.88
CA LEU A 7 -0.04 9.39 1.64
C LEU A 7 -1.53 9.71 1.50
N THR A 8 -2.40 8.73 1.73
CA THR A 8 -3.85 8.95 1.65
C THR A 8 -4.34 9.94 2.69
N VAL A 9 -3.82 9.88 3.91
CA VAL A 9 -4.16 10.83 4.99
C VAL A 9 -3.72 12.26 4.62
N VAL A 10 -2.49 12.44 4.16
CA VAL A 10 -1.98 13.75 3.72
C VAL A 10 -2.76 14.28 2.52
N ALA A 11 -3.07 13.44 1.53
CA ALA A 11 -3.86 13.85 0.35
C ALA A 11 -5.29 14.28 0.74
N VAL A 12 -5.95 13.59 1.66
CA VAL A 12 -7.28 13.95 2.17
C VAL A 12 -7.24 15.26 2.95
N LEU A 13 -6.24 15.44 3.84
CA LEU A 13 -6.06 16.69 4.59
C LEU A 13 -5.76 17.85 3.66
N LEU A 14 -4.93 17.68 2.64
CA LEU A 14 -4.65 18.70 1.63
C LEU A 14 -5.89 19.05 0.82
N ALA A 15 -6.66 18.07 0.36
CA ALA A 15 -7.91 18.30 -0.35
C ALA A 15 -8.90 19.10 0.51
N TYR A 16 -9.02 18.76 1.79
CA TYR A 16 -9.86 19.50 2.74
C TYR A 16 -9.40 20.96 2.90
N LEU A 17 -8.10 21.18 3.18
CA LEU A 17 -7.54 22.53 3.34
C LEU A 17 -7.68 23.37 2.08
N ILE A 18 -7.45 22.81 0.89
CA ILE A 18 -7.62 23.50 -0.39
C ILE A 18 -9.09 23.90 -0.57
N THR A 19 -10.02 22.98 -0.31
CA THR A 19 -11.45 23.23 -0.47
C THR A 19 -11.93 24.34 0.49
N ASP A 20 -11.51 24.29 1.74
CA ASP A 20 -11.84 25.28 2.76
C ASP A 20 -11.27 26.67 2.40
N GLN A 21 -10.02 26.72 1.95
CA GLN A 21 -9.35 27.97 1.57
C GLN A 21 -9.94 28.59 0.30
N VAL A 22 -10.31 27.77 -0.69
CA VAL A 22 -11.02 28.26 -1.90
C VAL A 22 -12.39 28.82 -1.52
N ARG A 23 -13.09 28.17 -0.61
CA ARG A 23 -14.38 28.65 -0.11
C ARG A 23 -14.24 29.97 0.62
N GLN A 24 -13.29 30.13 1.53
CA GLN A 24 -13.01 31.38 2.24
C GLN A 24 -12.66 32.50 1.28
N SER A 25 -11.82 32.26 0.28
CA SER A 25 -11.47 33.25 -0.74
C SER A 25 -12.68 33.69 -1.57
N SER A 26 -13.57 32.73 -1.94
CA SER A 26 -14.80 33.03 -2.65
C SER A 26 -15.77 33.86 -1.81
N GLU A 27 -15.98 33.49 -0.54
CA GLU A 27 -16.82 34.23 0.40
C GLU A 27 -16.30 35.69 0.62
N ALA A 28 -14.98 35.87 0.72
CA ALA A 28 -14.37 37.17 0.86
C ALA A 28 -14.53 38.05 -0.41
N ALA A 29 -14.41 37.45 -1.59
CA ALA A 29 -14.62 38.13 -2.86
C ALA A 29 -16.08 38.54 -3.07
N ASP A 30 -17.03 37.68 -2.66
CA ASP A 30 -18.46 38.02 -2.70
C ASP A 30 -18.82 39.12 -1.71
N ALA A 31 -18.21 39.12 -0.52
CA ALA A 31 -18.35 40.18 0.47
C ALA A 31 -17.79 41.50 -0.02
N ALA A 32 -16.62 41.52 -0.63
CA ALA A 32 -16.04 42.75 -1.21
C ALA A 32 -16.93 43.32 -2.33
N ARG A 33 -17.52 42.44 -3.15
CA ARG A 33 -18.48 42.85 -4.18
C ARG A 33 -19.75 43.46 -3.60
N LEU A 34 -20.32 42.84 -2.55
CA LEU A 34 -21.49 43.37 -1.83
C LEU A 34 -21.23 44.76 -1.32
N VAL A 35 -20.06 45.02 -0.70
CA VAL A 35 -19.67 46.35 -0.25
C VAL A 35 -19.64 47.36 -1.41
N ARG A 36 -19.06 46.98 -2.54
CA ARG A 36 -18.96 47.86 -3.70
C ARG A 36 -20.33 48.16 -4.31
N THR A 37 -21.19 47.16 -4.45
CA THR A 37 -22.54 47.36 -5.00
C THR A 37 -23.46 48.13 -4.03
N SER A 38 -23.14 48.18 -2.72
CA SER A 38 -23.90 48.99 -1.76
C SER A 38 -23.85 50.51 -2.04
N THR A 39 -22.91 50.96 -2.88
CA THR A 39 -22.89 52.37 -3.37
C THR A 39 -24.18 52.72 -4.14
N GLU A 40 -24.70 51.77 -4.93
CA GLU A 40 -25.96 51.98 -5.65
C GLU A 40 -27.15 52.02 -4.69
N VAL A 41 -27.12 51.25 -3.59
CA VAL A 41 -28.14 51.31 -2.54
C VAL A 41 -28.06 52.62 -1.76
N ALA A 42 -26.85 53.11 -1.41
CA ALA A 42 -26.67 54.41 -0.78
C ALA A 42 -27.21 55.54 -1.66
N THR A 43 -26.95 55.47 -2.97
CA THR A 43 -27.47 56.40 -3.96
C THR A 43 -29.01 56.33 -4.03
N LEU A 44 -29.59 55.11 -3.96
CA LEU A 44 -31.04 54.93 -3.94
C LEU A 44 -31.68 55.55 -2.67
N VAL A 45 -31.07 55.37 -1.50
CA VAL A 45 -31.52 55.98 -0.24
C VAL A 45 -31.50 57.51 -0.38
N ASP A 46 -30.42 58.12 -0.94
CA ASP A 46 -30.34 59.56 -1.18
C ASP A 46 -31.43 60.03 -2.16
N ARG A 47 -31.71 59.31 -3.26
CA ARG A 47 -32.79 59.60 -4.20
C ARG A 47 -34.15 59.50 -3.55
N LEU A 48 -34.37 58.49 -2.71
CA LEU A 48 -35.60 58.29 -1.97
C LEU A 48 -35.86 59.43 -0.99
N GLU A 49 -34.84 59.90 -0.28
CA GLU A 49 -34.93 61.08 0.59
C GLU A 49 -35.15 62.40 -0.20
N ALA A 50 -34.54 62.53 -1.37
CA ALA A 50 -34.82 63.63 -2.26
C ALA A 50 -36.27 63.64 -2.78
N GLU A 51 -36.83 62.43 -3.03
CA GLU A 51 -38.25 62.27 -3.36
C GLU A 51 -39.13 62.62 -2.17
N HIS A 52 -38.77 62.19 -0.97
CA HIS A 52 -39.43 62.50 0.30
C HIS A 52 -39.53 63.97 0.53
N GLN A 53 -38.42 64.75 0.39
CA GLN A 53 -38.43 66.20 0.50
C GLN A 53 -39.37 66.85 -0.51
N GLN A 54 -39.41 66.35 -1.77
CA GLN A 54 -40.32 66.87 -2.76
C GLN A 54 -41.79 66.51 -2.46
N ALA A 55 -42.06 65.35 -1.84
CA ALA A 55 -43.35 64.96 -1.35
C ALA A 55 -43.91 65.90 -0.30
N VAL A 56 -43.07 66.19 0.72
CA VAL A 56 -43.40 67.20 1.76
C VAL A 56 -43.63 68.58 1.17
N LEU A 57 -42.73 69.08 0.28
CA LEU A 57 -42.88 70.32 -0.42
C LEU A 57 -44.18 70.45 -1.21
N LEU A 58 -44.58 69.40 -1.91
CA LEU A 58 -45.82 69.35 -2.65
C LEU A 58 -47.05 69.39 -1.73
N SER A 59 -46.99 68.62 -0.62
CA SER A 59 -48.05 68.62 0.40
C SER A 59 -48.24 69.98 1.03
N VAL A 60 -47.17 70.62 1.48
CA VAL A 60 -47.24 71.99 2.04
C VAL A 60 -47.80 72.97 1.00
N ARG A 61 -47.47 72.88 -0.30
CA ARG A 61 -48.05 73.68 -1.36
C ARG A 61 -49.53 73.47 -1.47
N HIS A 62 -50.05 72.24 -1.33
CA HIS A 62 -51.49 71.99 -1.30
C HIS A 62 -52.15 72.67 -0.12
N GLU A 63 -51.55 72.64 1.09
CA GLU A 63 -52.06 73.34 2.29
C GLU A 63 -52.05 74.90 2.10
N ALA A 64 -51.01 75.44 1.49
CA ALA A 64 -50.85 76.82 1.26
C ALA A 64 -51.75 77.40 0.14
N THR A 65 -52.34 76.57 -0.72
CA THR A 65 -53.11 77.02 -1.92
C THR A 65 -54.61 77.04 -1.56
N ASN A 66 -55.07 78.18 -1.07
CA ASN A 66 -56.47 78.41 -0.68
C ASN A 66 -57.43 78.78 -1.83
N ASP A 67 -56.90 78.97 -3.04
CA ASP A 67 -57.64 79.56 -4.18
C ASP A 67 -58.09 78.53 -5.24
N GLY A 68 -58.06 77.18 -4.90
CA GLY A 68 -58.42 76.12 -5.83
C GLY A 68 -57.41 75.85 -6.97
N GLY A 69 -56.26 76.46 -6.92
CA GLY A 69 -55.16 76.22 -7.86
C GLY A 69 -54.48 74.87 -7.54
N THR A 70 -54.11 74.11 -8.58
CA THR A 70 -53.33 72.88 -8.40
C THR A 70 -51.84 73.25 -8.41
N PRO A 71 -51.07 72.91 -7.35
CA PRO A 71 -49.65 73.17 -7.34
C PRO A 71 -48.90 72.32 -8.40
N SER A 72 -47.74 72.83 -8.84
CA SER A 72 -46.93 72.05 -9.82
C SER A 72 -46.36 70.77 -9.21
N GLN A 73 -46.72 69.68 -9.81
CA GLN A 73 -46.24 68.30 -9.46
C GLN A 73 -44.92 67.98 -10.13
N ALA A 74 -44.40 68.82 -11.06
CA ALA A 74 -43.26 68.47 -11.91
C ALA A 74 -41.96 68.16 -11.12
N PRO A 75 -41.59 68.86 -10.04
CA PRO A 75 -40.40 68.53 -9.25
C PRO A 75 -40.52 67.19 -8.56
N TYR A 76 -41.72 66.89 -8.00
CA TYR A 76 -41.98 65.60 -7.33
C TYR A 76 -41.91 64.45 -8.31
N ARG A 77 -42.62 64.53 -9.46
CA ARG A 77 -42.54 63.49 -10.51
C ARG A 77 -41.14 63.32 -11.05
N LYS A 78 -40.32 64.33 -11.14
CA LYS A 78 -38.91 64.23 -11.51
C LYS A 78 -38.11 63.39 -10.47
N ALA A 79 -38.42 63.61 -9.20
CA ALA A 79 -37.76 62.82 -8.12
C ALA A 79 -38.21 61.33 -8.16
N GLN A 80 -39.51 61.07 -8.38
CA GLN A 80 -40.03 59.71 -8.57
C GLN A 80 -39.28 58.98 -9.70
N VAL A 81 -39.17 59.61 -10.88
CA VAL A 81 -38.41 59.04 -12.01
C VAL A 81 -36.95 58.75 -11.67
N ALA A 82 -36.33 59.61 -10.84
CA ALA A 82 -34.96 59.39 -10.40
C ALA A 82 -34.82 58.20 -9.45
N VAL A 83 -35.79 57.98 -8.56
CA VAL A 83 -35.86 56.79 -7.70
C VAL A 83 -36.09 55.53 -8.53
N ASP A 84 -37.11 55.54 -9.41
CA ASP A 84 -37.44 54.37 -10.24
C ASP A 84 -36.24 53.95 -11.11
N LYS A 85 -35.52 54.91 -11.69
CA LYS A 85 -34.29 54.67 -12.44
C LYS A 85 -33.20 54.03 -11.56
N GLN A 86 -33.02 54.53 -10.34
CA GLN A 86 -32.01 54.05 -9.42
C GLN A 86 -32.35 52.61 -8.92
N VAL A 87 -33.63 52.29 -8.77
CA VAL A 87 -34.10 50.93 -8.49
C VAL A 87 -33.59 49.92 -9.56
N GLU A 88 -33.71 50.33 -10.84
CA GLU A 88 -33.20 49.49 -11.94
C GLU A 88 -31.67 49.40 -11.92
N GLU A 89 -30.95 50.50 -11.62
CA GLU A 89 -29.48 50.53 -11.49
C GLU A 89 -29.02 49.59 -10.35
N VAL A 90 -29.70 49.55 -9.21
CA VAL A 90 -29.47 48.60 -8.14
C VAL A 90 -29.67 47.15 -8.62
N ARG A 91 -30.78 46.86 -9.31
CA ARG A 91 -31.06 45.53 -9.85
C ARG A 91 -29.98 45.09 -10.84
N GLU A 92 -29.55 45.96 -11.72
CA GLU A 92 -28.49 45.67 -12.69
C GLU A 92 -27.14 45.43 -12.00
N ALA A 93 -26.77 46.23 -11.02
CA ALA A 93 -25.51 46.13 -10.28
C ALA A 93 -25.39 44.80 -9.51
N PHE A 94 -26.50 44.32 -8.92
CA PHE A 94 -26.53 43.06 -8.22
C PHE A 94 -26.71 41.85 -9.15
N GLY A 95 -27.49 41.99 -10.24
CA GLY A 95 -27.84 40.93 -11.17
C GLY A 95 -28.44 39.71 -10.48
N ASP A 96 -27.94 38.50 -10.83
CA ASP A 96 -28.42 37.25 -10.25
C ASP A 96 -28.10 37.07 -8.76
N ARG A 97 -27.29 37.95 -8.17
CA ARG A 97 -26.87 37.90 -6.76
C ARG A 97 -27.64 38.82 -5.84
N LEU A 98 -28.73 39.40 -6.34
CA LEU A 98 -29.57 40.29 -5.53
C LEU A 98 -30.10 39.54 -4.29
N PRO A 99 -29.80 40.00 -3.05
CA PRO A 99 -30.29 39.37 -1.84
C PRO A 99 -31.84 39.32 -1.83
N THR A 100 -32.43 38.25 -1.32
CA THR A 100 -33.90 38.12 -1.30
C THR A 100 -34.58 39.23 -0.51
N ASP A 101 -33.94 39.65 0.59
CA ASP A 101 -34.45 40.72 1.43
C ASP A 101 -34.34 42.08 0.72
N GLU A 102 -33.25 42.33 -0.01
CA GLU A 102 -33.08 43.53 -0.83
C GLU A 102 -34.11 43.55 -1.97
N ALA A 103 -34.32 42.43 -2.66
CA ALA A 103 -35.37 42.30 -3.67
C ALA A 103 -36.77 42.61 -3.11
N ARG A 104 -37.00 42.33 -1.81
CA ARG A 104 -38.26 42.69 -1.13
C ARG A 104 -38.30 44.20 -0.88
N ALA A 105 -37.24 44.81 -0.37
CA ALA A 105 -37.16 46.25 -0.14
C ALA A 105 -37.36 47.06 -1.41
N LEU A 106 -36.78 46.63 -2.54
CA LEU A 106 -37.02 47.24 -3.85
C LEU A 106 -38.51 47.20 -4.28
N ARG A 107 -39.21 46.09 -3.98
CA ARG A 107 -40.67 46.00 -4.23
C ARG A 107 -41.51 46.86 -3.30
N GLU A 108 -41.01 47.12 -2.06
CA GLU A 108 -41.70 48.02 -1.14
C GLU A 108 -41.63 49.49 -1.65
N ILE A 109 -40.55 49.88 -2.33
CA ILE A 109 -40.45 51.21 -3.02
C ILE A 109 -41.45 51.29 -4.15
N GLU A 110 -41.60 50.23 -4.98
CA GLU A 110 -42.66 50.17 -6.01
C GLU A 110 -44.04 50.32 -5.37
N GLY A 111 -44.25 49.78 -4.16
CA GLY A 111 -45.48 49.94 -3.38
C GLY A 111 -45.83 51.37 -2.94
N LEU A 112 -44.87 52.32 -3.02
CA LEU A 112 -45.14 53.75 -2.74
C LEU A 112 -46.08 54.41 -3.75
N GLU A 113 -46.39 53.75 -4.87
CA GLU A 113 -47.25 54.33 -5.93
C GLU A 113 -48.60 54.85 -5.40
N SER A 114 -49.25 54.15 -4.48
CA SER A 114 -50.51 54.60 -3.86
C SER A 114 -50.32 55.90 -3.03
N LEU A 115 -49.23 55.97 -2.26
CA LEU A 115 -48.87 57.18 -1.50
C LEU A 115 -48.52 58.32 -2.42
N ARG A 116 -47.72 58.07 -3.47
CA ARG A 116 -47.33 59.05 -4.49
C ARG A 116 -48.56 59.70 -5.16
N ASN A 117 -49.54 58.89 -5.54
CA ASN A 117 -50.80 59.35 -6.13
C ASN A 117 -51.62 60.22 -5.15
N THR A 118 -51.67 59.86 -3.86
CA THR A 118 -52.35 60.61 -2.83
C THR A 118 -51.75 62.02 -2.63
N ILE A 119 -50.41 62.08 -2.55
CA ILE A 119 -49.65 63.29 -2.41
C ILE A 119 -49.82 64.24 -3.62
N GLU A 120 -49.92 63.67 -4.82
CA GLU A 120 -50.17 64.48 -6.04
C GLU A 120 -51.57 65.11 -6.07
N GLN A 121 -52.56 64.52 -5.43
CA GLN A 121 -53.94 64.89 -5.51
C GLN A 121 -54.39 65.90 -4.41
N ALA A 122 -53.78 65.81 -3.21
CA ALA A 122 -54.25 66.56 -2.05
C ALA A 122 -53.15 66.76 -1.01
N TYR A 123 -53.41 67.65 -0.06
CA TYR A 123 -52.62 67.77 1.16
C TYR A 123 -52.63 66.45 1.91
N LEU A 124 -51.45 65.97 2.29
CA LEU A 124 -51.26 64.86 3.14
C LEU A 124 -50.27 65.25 4.26
N PRO A 125 -50.63 65.14 5.54
CA PRO A 125 -49.69 65.45 6.63
C PRO A 125 -48.36 64.68 6.53
N ALA A 126 -47.26 65.31 6.87
CA ALA A 126 -45.94 64.67 6.85
C ALA A 126 -45.88 63.44 7.73
N ASP A 127 -46.61 63.41 8.86
CA ASP A 127 -46.79 62.21 9.71
C ASP A 127 -47.29 60.97 8.95
N ASN A 128 -47.98 61.14 7.82
CA ASN A 128 -48.41 60.05 6.95
C ASN A 128 -47.48 59.77 5.77
N ILE A 129 -46.53 60.69 5.51
CA ILE A 129 -45.51 60.58 4.45
C ILE A 129 -44.22 59.96 5.00
N ASP A 130 -43.66 60.49 6.08
CA ASP A 130 -42.38 60.15 6.64
C ASP A 130 -42.21 58.69 6.98
N PRO A 131 -43.19 58.00 7.66
CA PRO A 131 -43.00 56.63 8.01
C PRO A 131 -42.82 55.69 6.83
N ALA A 132 -43.44 56.00 5.68
CA ALA A 132 -43.34 55.20 4.48
C ALA A 132 -41.92 55.30 3.86
N TYR A 133 -41.41 56.53 3.72
CA TYR A 133 -40.07 56.76 3.18
C TYR A 133 -38.99 56.26 4.17
N ALA A 134 -39.13 56.51 5.45
CA ALA A 134 -38.22 56.01 6.49
C ALA A 134 -38.18 54.47 6.52
N SER A 135 -39.36 53.82 6.40
CA SER A 135 -39.45 52.35 6.33
C SER A 135 -38.77 51.79 5.08
N ALA A 136 -38.97 52.45 3.92
CA ALA A 136 -38.33 52.05 2.68
C ALA A 136 -36.81 52.23 2.74
N ALA A 137 -36.30 53.35 3.22
CA ALA A 137 -34.85 53.56 3.40
C ALA A 137 -34.22 52.58 4.36
N LYS A 138 -34.89 52.30 5.50
CA LYS A 138 -34.45 51.27 6.44
C LYS A 138 -34.49 49.88 5.82
N GLY A 139 -35.53 49.53 5.07
CA GLY A 139 -35.69 48.25 4.39
C GLY A 139 -34.55 47.98 3.41
N LEU A 140 -34.09 48.99 2.66
CA LEU A 140 -32.94 48.92 1.75
C LEU A 140 -31.64 48.60 2.49
N ILE A 141 -31.38 49.26 3.63
CA ILE A 141 -30.14 49.00 4.40
C ILE A 141 -30.19 47.64 5.05
N ASP A 142 -31.34 47.25 5.63
CA ASP A 142 -31.55 45.93 6.24
C ASP A 142 -31.49 44.79 5.20
N GLY A 143 -31.95 45.05 3.98
CA GLY A 143 -32.00 44.13 2.84
C GLY A 143 -30.63 43.67 2.39
N LEU A 144 -29.59 44.50 2.54
CA LEU A 144 -28.20 44.13 2.26
C LEU A 144 -27.69 43.00 3.14
N GLY A 145 -28.31 42.72 4.30
CA GLY A 145 -27.95 41.62 5.20
C GLY A 145 -26.52 41.67 5.72
N LEU A 146 -25.98 42.87 5.94
CA LEU A 146 -24.58 43.09 6.31
C LEU A 146 -24.19 42.47 7.65
N ASP A 147 -25.14 42.37 8.57
CA ASP A 147 -25.02 41.74 9.89
C ASP A 147 -24.95 40.20 9.84
N ARG A 148 -25.52 39.61 8.77
CA ARG A 148 -25.63 38.17 8.58
C ARG A 148 -24.54 37.55 7.70
N ASN A 149 -23.76 38.37 7.04
CA ASN A 149 -22.67 37.96 6.18
C ASN A 149 -21.43 37.61 7.01
N THR A 150 -21.10 36.29 7.09
CA THR A 150 -19.99 35.77 7.91
C THR A 150 -18.62 36.33 7.51
N ALA A 151 -18.38 36.55 6.24
CA ALA A 151 -17.12 37.12 5.73
C ALA A 151 -16.95 38.59 6.13
N LEU A 152 -18.03 39.38 6.10
CA LEU A 152 -18.03 40.77 6.57
C LEU A 152 -17.96 40.86 8.10
N ALA A 153 -18.57 39.92 8.82
CA ALA A 153 -18.57 39.87 10.29
C ALA A 153 -17.15 39.64 10.85
N THR A 154 -16.37 38.74 10.23
CA THR A 154 -14.99 38.43 10.66
C THR A 154 -14.03 39.61 10.56
N THR A 155 -14.28 40.54 9.63
CA THR A 155 -13.46 41.72 9.38
C THR A 155 -14.05 43.01 9.96
N PHE A 156 -15.21 42.94 10.62
CA PHE A 156 -16.03 44.08 11.07
C PHE A 156 -16.46 45.03 9.95
N THR A 157 -16.21 44.66 8.69
CA THR A 157 -16.54 45.47 7.50
C THR A 157 -18.04 45.66 7.35
N GLY A 158 -18.84 44.64 7.67
CA GLY A 158 -20.30 44.73 7.68
C GLY A 158 -20.83 45.73 8.69
N ASN A 159 -20.29 45.77 9.91
CA ASN A 159 -20.67 46.73 10.93
C ASN A 159 -20.28 48.16 10.54
N LEU A 160 -19.12 48.32 9.91
CA LEU A 160 -18.64 49.61 9.44
C LEU A 160 -19.55 50.19 8.35
N LEU A 161 -19.92 49.38 7.35
CA LEU A 161 -20.80 49.76 6.26
C LEU A 161 -22.24 49.99 6.75
N ASP A 162 -22.78 49.10 7.59
CA ASP A 162 -24.12 49.26 8.16
C ASP A 162 -24.27 50.54 8.93
N SER A 163 -23.30 50.88 9.84
CA SER A 163 -23.32 52.11 10.60
C SER A 163 -23.15 53.37 9.73
N LEU A 164 -22.36 53.27 8.66
CA LEU A 164 -22.20 54.36 7.68
C LEU A 164 -23.52 54.68 6.96
N LEU A 165 -24.17 53.62 6.40
CA LEU A 165 -25.41 53.80 5.66
C LEU A 165 -26.56 54.28 6.56
N ARG A 166 -26.63 53.82 7.80
CA ARG A 166 -27.61 54.29 8.78
C ARG A 166 -27.33 55.72 9.25
N ALA A 167 -26.05 56.08 9.43
CA ALA A 167 -25.69 57.46 9.73
C ALA A 167 -26.07 58.39 8.61
N ASP A 168 -25.80 58.01 7.34
CA ASP A 168 -26.18 58.79 6.16
C ASP A 168 -27.70 58.98 6.07
N ALA A 169 -28.48 57.89 6.22
CA ALA A 169 -29.94 57.95 6.18
C ALA A 169 -30.52 58.79 7.35
N ALA A 170 -29.99 58.63 8.56
CA ALA A 170 -30.45 59.42 9.71
C ALA A 170 -30.14 60.92 9.58
N HIS A 171 -28.94 61.26 9.04
CA HIS A 171 -28.60 62.65 8.78
C HIS A 171 -29.47 63.26 7.69
N SER A 172 -29.78 62.47 6.64
CA SER A 172 -30.72 62.89 5.58
C SER A 172 -32.12 63.19 6.13
N ALA A 173 -32.62 62.28 7.00
CA ALA A 173 -33.90 62.45 7.67
C ALA A 173 -33.90 63.70 8.60
N PHE A 174 -32.76 63.93 9.30
CA PHE A 174 -32.59 65.22 10.05
C PHE A 174 -32.69 66.45 9.16
N GLU A 175 -31.98 66.47 8.03
CA GLU A 175 -32.03 67.57 7.07
C GLU A 175 -33.47 67.78 6.59
N THR A 176 -34.18 66.74 6.20
CA THR A 176 -35.56 66.76 5.74
C THR A 176 -36.52 67.28 6.82
N GLY A 177 -36.42 66.77 8.07
CA GLY A 177 -37.24 67.18 9.18
C GLY A 177 -37.03 68.68 9.59
N VAL A 178 -35.75 69.18 9.59
CA VAL A 178 -35.46 70.62 9.82
C VAL A 178 -36.07 71.47 8.72
N PHE A 179 -35.91 71.04 7.44
CA PHE A 179 -36.51 71.77 6.33
C PHE A 179 -38.04 71.83 6.44
N SER A 180 -38.67 70.66 6.67
CA SER A 180 -40.12 70.55 6.83
C SER A 180 -40.61 71.43 7.98
N ALA A 181 -39.96 71.40 9.14
CA ALA A 181 -40.31 72.24 10.29
C ALA A 181 -40.26 73.79 9.98
N THR A 182 -39.39 74.22 9.05
CA THR A 182 -39.32 75.64 8.67
C THR A 182 -40.49 76.15 7.79
N THR A 183 -41.27 75.21 7.19
CA THR A 183 -42.40 75.59 6.30
C THR A 183 -43.60 76.18 7.03
N GLY A 184 -43.69 75.91 8.34
CA GLY A 184 -44.73 76.46 9.20
C GLY A 184 -46.10 75.82 8.98
N ASP A 185 -46.15 74.63 8.37
CA ASP A 185 -47.38 73.86 8.16
C ASP A 185 -47.94 73.31 9.49
N SER A 186 -49.08 72.63 9.46
CA SER A 186 -49.74 72.12 10.64
C SER A 186 -48.97 71.06 11.38
N ASN A 187 -47.98 70.40 10.75
CA ASN A 187 -47.13 69.39 11.34
C ASN A 187 -45.73 69.87 11.73
N ALA A 188 -45.37 71.14 11.51
CA ALA A 188 -44.02 71.66 11.73
C ALA A 188 -43.39 71.28 13.09
N LEU A 189 -44.19 71.24 14.16
CA LEU A 189 -43.70 70.77 15.47
C LEU A 189 -43.34 69.30 15.52
N ILE A 190 -44.15 68.47 14.88
CA ILE A 190 -43.88 66.98 14.83
C ILE A 190 -42.63 66.76 14.01
N GLU A 191 -42.48 67.43 12.88
CA GLU A 191 -41.29 67.39 12.03
C GLU A 191 -40.02 67.83 12.78
N PHE A 192 -40.11 68.84 13.59
CA PHE A 192 -39.01 69.33 14.42
C PHE A 192 -38.60 68.27 15.48
N ILE A 193 -39.59 67.61 16.13
CA ILE A 193 -39.32 66.53 17.08
C ILE A 193 -38.69 65.31 16.35
N GLY A 194 -39.19 64.97 15.15
CA GLY A 194 -38.61 63.93 14.28
C GLY A 194 -37.16 64.29 13.91
N ALA A 195 -36.86 65.53 13.56
CA ALA A 195 -35.50 65.95 13.28
C ALA A 195 -34.53 65.77 14.47
N ILE A 196 -34.98 66.09 15.71
CA ILE A 196 -34.16 65.84 16.91
C ILE A 196 -33.84 64.30 17.04
N GLY A 197 -34.86 63.44 16.88
CA GLY A 197 -34.66 62.01 16.94
C GLY A 197 -33.72 61.46 15.86
N SER A 198 -33.83 62.00 14.64
CA SER A 198 -32.96 61.63 13.53
C SER A 198 -31.51 62.10 13.75
N TYR A 199 -31.30 63.24 14.38
CA TYR A 199 -29.95 63.68 14.76
C TYR A 199 -29.32 62.83 15.85
N ASP A 200 -30.11 62.45 16.84
CA ASP A 200 -29.64 61.51 17.88
C ASP A 200 -29.26 60.16 17.26
N GLU A 201 -30.06 59.66 16.33
CA GLU A 201 -29.74 58.39 15.61
C GLU A 201 -28.47 58.55 14.76
N TYR A 202 -28.33 59.67 14.03
CA TYR A 202 -27.08 59.96 13.31
C TYR A 202 -25.87 59.93 14.23
N THR A 203 -25.93 60.60 15.38
CA THR A 203 -24.83 60.64 16.35
C THR A 203 -24.51 59.26 16.85
N HIS A 204 -25.54 58.47 17.17
CA HIS A 204 -25.39 57.07 17.61
C HIS A 204 -24.70 56.22 16.54
N GLN A 205 -25.11 56.32 15.28
CA GLN A 205 -24.53 55.54 14.19
C GLN A 205 -23.13 56.05 13.81
N ALA A 206 -22.85 57.34 13.88
CA ALA A 206 -21.52 57.91 13.69
C ALA A 206 -20.53 57.41 14.78
N ASP A 207 -20.97 57.36 16.02
CA ASP A 207 -20.19 56.77 17.13
C ASP A 207 -19.95 55.26 16.93
N ARG A 208 -20.96 54.56 16.42
CA ARG A 208 -20.82 53.16 16.08
C ARG A 208 -19.83 52.95 14.93
N PHE A 209 -19.88 53.80 13.91
CA PHE A 209 -18.92 53.81 12.79
C PHE A 209 -17.50 54.07 13.30
N ALA A 210 -17.30 55.06 14.15
CA ALA A 210 -15.99 55.45 14.69
C ALA A 210 -15.29 54.29 15.43
N ARG A 211 -16.05 53.32 16.01
CA ARG A 211 -15.47 52.15 16.70
C ARG A 211 -14.71 51.21 15.77
N PHE A 212 -15.07 51.20 14.51
CA PHE A 212 -14.52 50.27 13.52
C PHE A 212 -13.75 50.99 12.40
N ALA A 213 -13.94 52.28 12.27
CA ALA A 213 -13.32 53.16 11.28
C ALA A 213 -11.88 53.48 11.66
N THR A 214 -11.09 53.87 10.67
CA THR A 214 -9.81 54.54 10.89
C THR A 214 -10.05 55.98 11.30
N GLU A 215 -9.09 56.63 11.99
CA GLU A 215 -9.15 58.01 12.35
C GLU A 215 -9.50 58.91 11.15
N LYS A 216 -8.84 58.68 10.01
CA LYS A 216 -9.10 59.38 8.74
C LYS A 216 -10.54 59.24 8.24
N GLN A 217 -11.12 58.04 8.36
CA GLN A 217 -12.52 57.78 7.97
C GLN A 217 -13.50 58.47 8.92
N THR A 218 -13.21 58.49 10.22
CA THR A 218 -14.02 59.20 11.22
C THR A 218 -13.98 60.70 10.98
N GLU A 219 -12.80 61.28 10.71
CA GLU A 219 -12.66 62.68 10.33
C GLU A 219 -13.46 63.03 9.07
N GLN A 220 -13.38 62.15 8.04
CA GLN A 220 -14.11 62.31 6.78
C GLN A 220 -15.63 62.23 6.99
N LEU A 221 -16.14 61.35 7.82
CA LEU A 221 -17.56 61.32 8.16
C LEU A 221 -17.98 62.61 8.90
N ALA A 222 -17.17 63.11 9.80
CA ALA A 222 -17.43 64.32 10.54
C ALA A 222 -17.48 65.58 9.63
N GLU A 223 -16.90 65.52 8.41
CA GLU A 223 -17.02 66.62 7.43
C GLU A 223 -18.48 66.89 6.99
N ILE A 224 -19.39 65.88 7.18
CA ILE A 224 -20.84 66.11 6.97
C ILE A 224 -21.34 67.22 7.83
N GLU A 225 -20.88 67.37 9.07
CA GLU A 225 -21.27 68.43 10.01
C GLU A 225 -20.45 69.68 9.84
N HIS A 226 -19.28 69.67 9.21
CA HIS A 226 -18.31 70.76 9.20
C HIS A 226 -18.16 71.41 7.83
N ASN A 227 -19.30 71.68 7.17
CA ASN A 227 -19.33 72.38 5.88
C ASN A 227 -20.28 73.63 5.87
N SER A 228 -20.16 74.48 4.88
CA SER A 228 -20.95 75.73 4.83
C SER A 228 -22.46 75.52 4.66
N PRO A 229 -22.96 74.58 3.81
CA PRO A 229 -24.39 74.25 3.76
C PRO A 229 -24.93 73.76 5.08
N GLN A 230 -24.23 72.81 5.73
CA GLN A 230 -24.65 72.26 7.03
C GLN A 230 -24.70 73.37 8.12
N ALA A 231 -23.72 74.27 8.14
CA ALA A 231 -23.75 75.44 9.08
C ALA A 231 -24.99 76.32 8.91
N ALA A 232 -25.55 76.41 7.71
CA ALA A 232 -26.80 77.09 7.47
C ALA A 232 -28.02 76.34 8.04
N ILE A 233 -28.05 75.00 7.84
CA ILE A 233 -29.10 74.14 8.39
C ILE A 233 -29.05 74.09 9.93
N ASN A 234 -27.86 74.00 10.51
CA ASN A 234 -27.68 74.03 11.97
C ASN A 234 -28.13 75.37 12.61
N ARG A 235 -27.96 76.45 11.87
CA ARG A 235 -28.48 77.76 12.34
C ARG A 235 -30.01 77.76 12.37
N GLN A 236 -30.66 77.29 11.30
CA GLN A 236 -32.12 77.16 11.27
C GLN A 236 -32.62 76.21 12.38
N PHE A 237 -31.97 75.08 12.56
CA PHE A 237 -32.32 74.14 13.64
C PHE A 237 -32.18 74.79 15.03
N ALA A 238 -31.11 75.54 15.27
CA ALA A 238 -30.93 76.30 16.52
C ALA A 238 -31.99 77.42 16.72
N GLU A 239 -32.40 78.10 15.66
CA GLU A 239 -33.49 79.08 15.71
C GLU A 239 -34.81 78.44 16.12
N LEU A 240 -35.13 77.28 15.54
CA LEU A 240 -36.33 76.51 15.87
C LEU A 240 -36.30 75.95 17.33
N GLN A 241 -35.13 75.67 17.88
CA GLN A 241 -34.97 75.25 19.28
C GLN A 241 -35.23 76.38 20.26
N ILE A 242 -34.89 77.65 19.89
CA ILE A 242 -35.05 78.78 20.77
C ILE A 242 -36.50 79.23 20.89
N ASP A 243 -37.26 79.12 19.81
CA ASP A 243 -38.69 79.56 19.78
C ASP A 243 -39.57 78.53 19.05
N PRO A 244 -39.88 77.37 19.72
CA PRO A 244 -40.79 76.36 19.15
C PRO A 244 -42.20 76.90 18.86
N SER A 245 -42.63 77.99 19.48
CA SER A 245 -43.94 78.60 19.20
C SER A 245 -44.05 79.22 17.83
N SER A 246 -42.91 79.58 17.25
CA SER A 246 -42.83 80.10 15.88
C SER A 246 -43.00 79.03 14.80
N LEU A 247 -43.03 77.73 15.15
CA LEU A 247 -43.15 76.62 14.21
C LEU A 247 -44.51 76.57 13.51
N GLN A 248 -45.60 76.85 14.21
CA GLN A 248 -46.94 76.81 13.64
C GLN A 248 -47.39 78.16 13.14
N ALA A 249 -47.96 78.20 11.99
CA ALA A 249 -48.57 79.41 11.45
C ALA A 249 -50.09 79.44 11.74
N ASP A 250 -50.59 80.57 12.14
CA ASP A 250 -52.01 80.79 12.51
C ASP A 250 -52.97 80.84 11.30
N SER A 251 -52.40 80.96 10.11
CA SER A 251 -53.19 81.16 8.88
C SER A 251 -52.53 80.60 7.62
N PRO A 252 -53.28 80.19 6.60
CA PRO A 252 -52.76 79.80 5.29
C PRO A 252 -51.87 80.82 4.61
N ALA A 253 -52.15 82.08 4.84
CA ALA A 253 -51.32 83.17 4.31
C ALA A 253 -49.95 83.23 5.00
N GLU A 254 -49.89 82.92 6.25
CA GLU A 254 -48.62 82.79 7.02
C GLU A 254 -47.86 81.55 6.65
N ILE A 255 -48.52 80.41 6.46
CA ILE A 255 -47.91 79.22 5.90
C ILE A 255 -47.23 79.53 4.59
N ARG A 256 -47.91 80.21 3.69
CA ARG A 256 -47.35 80.64 2.38
C ARG A 256 -46.08 81.46 2.53
N ARG A 257 -46.08 82.49 3.40
CA ARG A 257 -44.90 83.31 3.62
C ARG A 257 -43.70 82.53 4.21
N LYS A 258 -43.96 81.71 5.21
CA LYS A 258 -42.92 80.85 5.80
C LYS A 258 -42.37 79.85 4.77
N PHE A 259 -43.26 79.20 4.00
CA PHE A 259 -42.88 78.32 2.93
C PHE A 259 -42.03 78.99 1.83
N GLU A 260 -42.39 80.23 1.37
CA GLU A 260 -41.59 80.97 0.42
C GLU A 260 -40.20 81.28 0.99
N THR A 261 -40.11 81.66 2.28
CA THR A 261 -38.84 81.90 2.97
C THR A 261 -38.01 80.59 3.09
N SER A 262 -38.67 79.49 3.38
CA SER A 262 -38.00 78.18 3.45
C SER A 262 -37.46 77.79 2.07
N LEU A 263 -38.15 78.06 0.99
CA LEU A 263 -37.65 77.78 -0.37
C LEU A 263 -36.37 78.56 -0.72
N ASP A 264 -36.13 79.77 -0.16
CA ASP A 264 -34.87 80.50 -0.34
C ASP A 264 -33.67 79.71 0.28
N SER A 265 -33.89 78.91 1.33
CA SER A 265 -32.85 78.12 1.96
C SER A 265 -32.68 76.75 1.29
N TYR A 266 -33.65 76.28 0.50
CA TYR A 266 -33.66 74.96 -0.13
C TYR A 266 -32.38 74.61 -0.95
N PRO A 267 -31.73 75.49 -1.69
CA PRO A 267 -30.46 75.22 -2.35
C PRO A 267 -29.35 74.78 -1.43
N SER A 268 -29.36 75.15 -0.13
CA SER A 268 -28.38 74.70 0.89
C SER A 268 -28.59 73.27 1.22
N TYR A 269 -29.85 72.79 1.41
CA TYR A 269 -30.19 71.40 1.65
C TYR A 269 -29.76 70.50 0.49
N ARG A 270 -30.02 70.94 -0.76
CA ARG A 270 -29.58 70.17 -1.95
C ARG A 270 -28.05 70.05 -2.06
N LYS A 271 -27.31 71.16 -1.69
CA LYS A 271 -25.85 71.10 -1.68
C LYS A 271 -25.34 70.18 -0.57
N GLN A 272 -25.96 70.23 0.60
CA GLN A 272 -25.62 69.42 1.72
C GLN A 272 -25.85 67.91 1.39
N ALA A 273 -26.99 67.58 0.82
CA ALA A 273 -27.26 66.18 0.36
C ALA A 273 -26.19 65.68 -0.62
N ALA A 274 -25.76 66.52 -1.59
CA ALA A 274 -24.71 66.14 -2.53
C ALA A 274 -23.33 66.01 -1.87
N ILE A 275 -23.00 66.83 -0.86
CA ILE A 275 -21.74 66.63 -0.08
C ILE A 275 -21.80 65.38 0.76
N ARG A 276 -22.91 65.16 1.46
CA ARG A 276 -23.14 63.96 2.28
C ARG A 276 -23.02 62.70 1.45
N LEU A 277 -23.72 62.59 0.32
CA LEU A 277 -23.62 61.48 -0.59
C LEU A 277 -22.18 61.28 -1.11
N GLY A 278 -21.47 62.37 -1.45
CA GLY A 278 -20.08 62.30 -1.90
C GLY A 278 -19.14 61.76 -0.81
N ILE A 279 -19.35 62.12 0.44
CA ILE A 279 -18.58 61.59 1.58
C ILE A 279 -18.92 60.10 1.79
N THR A 280 -20.21 59.77 1.81
CA THR A 280 -20.69 58.39 2.01
C THR A 280 -20.16 57.45 0.93
N THR A 281 -20.27 57.83 -0.36
CA THR A 281 -19.75 57.01 -1.47
C THR A 281 -18.23 56.84 -1.40
N SER A 282 -17.49 57.92 -1.07
CA SER A 282 -16.04 57.84 -0.87
C SER A 282 -15.64 56.92 0.30
N LEU A 283 -16.40 56.92 1.38
CA LEU A 283 -16.18 56.00 2.50
C LEU A 283 -16.54 54.55 2.13
N ILE A 284 -17.61 54.32 1.37
CA ILE A 284 -17.96 53.01 0.84
C ILE A 284 -16.83 52.46 -0.04
N ASP A 285 -16.26 53.28 -0.94
CA ASP A 285 -15.12 52.86 -1.78
C ASP A 285 -13.90 52.45 -0.93
N GLN A 286 -13.59 53.23 0.11
CA GLN A 286 -12.49 52.88 1.02
C GLN A 286 -12.76 51.58 1.78
N ILE A 287 -14.02 51.31 2.17
CA ILE A 287 -14.44 50.07 2.82
C ILE A 287 -14.36 48.92 1.83
N ALA A 288 -14.77 49.14 0.58
CA ALA A 288 -14.65 48.17 -0.51
C ALA A 288 -13.20 47.80 -0.78
N ASP A 289 -12.32 48.79 -0.88
CA ASP A 289 -10.87 48.58 -1.06
C ASP A 289 -10.24 47.81 0.11
N ARG A 290 -10.74 47.99 1.32
CA ARG A 290 -10.30 47.19 2.49
C ARG A 290 -10.78 45.76 2.38
N ALA A 291 -12.02 45.55 1.95
CA ALA A 291 -12.57 44.22 1.73
C ALA A 291 -11.87 43.48 0.58
N ASP A 292 -11.57 44.16 -0.53
CA ASP A 292 -10.79 43.62 -1.66
C ASP A 292 -9.40 43.22 -1.21
N ARG A 293 -8.68 44.04 -0.46
CA ARG A 293 -7.35 43.71 0.08
C ARG A 293 -7.40 42.49 0.98
N ALA A 294 -8.43 42.36 1.81
CA ALA A 294 -8.62 41.19 2.64
C ALA A 294 -8.86 39.92 1.80
N SER A 295 -9.64 40.03 0.71
CA SER A 295 -9.86 38.98 -0.27
C SER A 295 -8.57 38.56 -0.98
N ASP A 296 -7.79 39.52 -1.46
CA ASP A 296 -6.50 39.29 -2.12
C ASP A 296 -5.48 38.69 -1.18
N GLU A 297 -5.46 39.09 0.09
CA GLU A 297 -4.62 38.47 1.10
C GLU A 297 -5.03 37.01 1.38
N ALA A 298 -6.32 36.75 1.47
CA ALA A 298 -6.84 35.40 1.62
C ALA A 298 -6.43 34.49 0.43
N LEU A 299 -6.61 35.03 -0.81
CA LEU A 299 -6.21 34.33 -2.03
C LEU A 299 -4.69 34.08 -2.08
N ARG A 300 -3.89 35.09 -1.77
CA ARG A 300 -2.43 34.98 -1.73
C ARG A 300 -1.99 33.91 -0.71
N ASN A 301 -2.58 33.97 0.49
CA ASN A 301 -2.29 32.99 1.53
C ASN A 301 -2.72 31.55 1.10
N ALA A 302 -3.86 31.42 0.42
CA ALA A 302 -4.31 30.16 -0.16
C ALA A 302 -3.30 29.61 -1.17
N VAL A 303 -2.83 30.44 -2.10
CA VAL A 303 -1.85 30.06 -3.12
C VAL A 303 -0.51 29.68 -2.48
N LEU A 304 -0.05 30.43 -1.47
CA LEU A 304 1.18 30.14 -0.75
C LEU A 304 1.09 28.82 0.02
N LEU A 305 -0.02 28.56 0.72
CA LEU A 305 -0.25 27.32 1.43
C LEU A 305 -0.33 26.13 0.47
N LEU A 306 -1.02 26.30 -0.66
CA LEU A 306 -1.07 25.28 -1.71
C LEU A 306 0.32 24.99 -2.28
N GLY A 307 1.10 26.04 -2.56
CA GLY A 307 2.48 25.92 -3.05
C GLY A 307 3.38 25.17 -2.05
N LEU A 308 3.29 25.53 -0.76
CA LEU A 308 4.03 24.87 0.31
C LEU A 308 3.62 23.40 0.46
N ALA A 309 2.33 23.13 0.36
CA ALA A 309 1.78 21.78 0.43
C ALA A 309 2.24 20.91 -0.75
N LEU A 310 2.23 21.46 -1.97
CA LEU A 310 2.75 20.78 -3.16
C LEU A 310 4.26 20.53 -3.05
N LEU A 311 5.01 21.51 -2.56
CA LEU A 311 6.45 21.36 -2.30
C LEU A 311 6.72 20.25 -1.28
N GLY A 312 5.98 20.24 -0.18
CA GLY A 312 6.04 19.19 0.84
C GLY A 312 5.72 17.81 0.26
N PHE A 313 4.72 17.72 -0.60
CA PHE A 313 4.35 16.51 -1.30
C PHE A 313 5.45 16.01 -2.25
N VAL A 314 6.08 16.92 -3.01
CA VAL A 314 7.21 16.58 -3.90
C VAL A 314 8.42 16.10 -3.09
N ILE A 315 8.75 16.80 -1.99
CA ILE A 315 9.84 16.38 -1.08
C ILE A 315 9.53 15.00 -0.50
N TRP A 316 8.28 14.77 -0.08
CA TRP A 316 7.87 13.48 0.45
C TRP A 316 7.93 12.36 -0.60
N LEU A 317 7.52 12.63 -1.86
CA LEU A 317 7.67 11.69 -2.97
C LEU A 317 9.14 11.35 -3.22
N ALA A 318 10.01 12.38 -3.26
CA ALA A 318 11.44 12.20 -3.41
C ALA A 318 12.01 11.35 -2.26
N PHE A 319 11.64 11.66 -1.02
CA PHE A 319 12.02 10.87 0.16
C PHE A 319 11.51 9.43 0.08
N SER A 320 10.26 9.23 -0.35
CA SER A 320 9.68 7.89 -0.53
C SER A 320 10.46 7.07 -1.57
N VAL A 321 10.88 7.70 -2.68
CA VAL A 321 11.72 7.04 -3.70
C VAL A 321 13.09 6.69 -3.14
N VAL A 322 13.70 7.60 -2.37
CA VAL A 322 15.00 7.37 -1.71
C VAL A 322 14.89 6.20 -0.72
N VAL A 323 13.89 6.20 0.17
CA VAL A 323 13.66 5.10 1.12
C VAL A 323 13.40 3.78 0.41
N ARG A 324 12.60 3.78 -0.65
CA ARG A 324 12.35 2.58 -1.45
C ARG A 324 13.62 2.04 -2.09
N ARG A 325 14.49 2.93 -2.58
CA ARG A 325 15.75 2.55 -3.23
C ARG A 325 16.84 2.18 -2.23
N SER A 326 16.93 2.90 -1.10
CA SER A 326 17.96 2.72 -0.08
C SER A 326 17.66 1.61 0.92
N VAL A 327 16.37 1.41 1.28
CA VAL A 327 16.02 0.46 2.35
C VAL A 327 15.21 -0.72 1.81
N VAL A 328 14.09 -0.43 1.13
CA VAL A 328 13.12 -1.49 0.80
C VAL A 328 13.68 -2.51 -0.20
N ARG A 329 14.31 -2.04 -1.27
CA ARG A 329 14.88 -2.93 -2.30
C ARG A 329 16.03 -3.80 -1.78
N PRO A 330 17.02 -3.25 -1.05
CA PRO A 330 18.10 -4.07 -0.47
C PRO A 330 17.57 -5.10 0.54
N VAL A 331 16.64 -4.72 1.42
CA VAL A 331 16.05 -5.66 2.39
C VAL A 331 15.26 -6.77 1.69
N GLN A 332 14.50 -6.46 0.64
CA GLN A 332 13.82 -7.49 -0.15
C GLN A 332 14.80 -8.43 -0.86
N ALA A 333 15.88 -7.89 -1.42
CA ALA A 333 16.94 -8.69 -2.04
C ALA A 333 17.62 -9.61 -1.02
N LEU A 334 17.90 -9.12 0.19
CA LEU A 334 18.43 -9.92 1.32
C LEU A 334 17.45 -11.05 1.71
N THR A 335 16.17 -10.75 1.81
CA THR A 335 15.16 -11.76 2.16
C THR A 335 15.08 -12.86 1.10
N HIS A 336 15.08 -12.50 -0.18
CA HIS A 336 15.07 -13.47 -1.28
C HIS A 336 16.34 -14.30 -1.32
N ALA A 337 17.50 -13.68 -1.11
CA ALA A 337 18.76 -14.42 -1.09
C ALA A 337 18.84 -15.37 0.11
N ALA A 338 18.33 -14.97 1.27
CA ALA A 338 18.27 -15.85 2.44
C ALA A 338 17.35 -17.07 2.19
N GLN A 339 16.22 -16.88 1.51
CA GLN A 339 15.32 -17.97 1.12
C GLN A 339 15.99 -18.90 0.11
N GLN A 340 16.66 -18.37 -0.90
CA GLN A 340 17.38 -19.16 -1.90
C GLN A 340 18.52 -19.98 -1.25
N VAL A 341 19.29 -19.38 -0.32
CA VAL A 341 20.33 -20.12 0.42
C VAL A 341 19.75 -21.26 1.24
N ALA A 342 18.60 -21.05 1.88
CA ALA A 342 17.93 -22.11 2.64
C ALA A 342 17.46 -23.25 1.73
N GLU A 343 16.83 -22.94 0.59
CA GLU A 343 16.38 -23.92 -0.40
C GLU A 343 17.54 -24.65 -1.09
N ASP A 344 18.63 -23.94 -1.41
CA ASP A 344 19.83 -24.53 -2.00
C ASP A 344 20.57 -25.43 -1.00
N ALA A 345 20.63 -25.03 0.27
CA ALA A 345 21.21 -25.85 1.33
C ALA A 345 20.37 -27.14 1.57
N GLU A 346 19.04 -27.05 1.53
CA GLU A 346 18.17 -28.20 1.67
C GLU A 346 18.31 -29.16 0.48
N ARG A 347 18.39 -28.66 -0.75
CA ARG A 347 18.65 -29.45 -1.96
C ARG A 347 20.02 -30.12 -1.92
N GLU A 348 21.05 -29.41 -1.47
CA GLU A 348 22.40 -29.93 -1.37
C GLU A 348 22.54 -30.96 -0.25
N LEU A 349 21.86 -30.77 0.88
CA LEU A 349 21.76 -31.81 1.92
C LEU A 349 21.05 -33.06 1.42
N ALA A 350 19.99 -32.91 0.63
CA ALA A 350 19.29 -34.04 0.01
C ALA A 350 20.19 -34.77 -1.00
N ARG A 351 20.97 -34.02 -1.82
CA ARG A 351 21.95 -34.60 -2.78
C ARG A 351 23.08 -35.34 -2.09
N VAL A 352 23.61 -34.79 -1.00
CA VAL A 352 24.65 -35.44 -0.19
C VAL A 352 24.10 -36.68 0.55
N ALA A 353 22.80 -36.78 0.73
CA ALA A 353 22.15 -37.98 1.28
C ALA A 353 21.99 -39.10 0.23
N ASP A 354 22.12 -38.80 -1.07
CA ASP A 354 21.98 -39.73 -2.18
C ASP A 354 23.37 -40.25 -2.60
N ASP A 355 23.72 -41.47 -2.23
CA ASP A 355 25.06 -42.10 -2.42
C ASP A 355 25.41 -42.38 -3.90
N ASP A 356 24.45 -42.24 -4.83
CA ASP A 356 24.64 -42.58 -6.25
C ASP A 356 24.95 -41.35 -7.14
N ALA A 357 25.08 -40.14 -6.58
CA ALA A 357 25.39 -38.96 -7.37
C ALA A 357 26.90 -38.82 -7.62
N GLU A 358 27.37 -39.26 -8.78
CA GLU A 358 28.76 -39.09 -9.27
C GLU A 358 29.15 -37.64 -9.61
N ASP A 359 28.38 -36.63 -9.21
CA ASP A 359 28.62 -35.23 -9.60
C ASP A 359 29.49 -34.49 -8.54
N ASP A 360 30.80 -34.45 -8.84
CA ASP A 360 31.87 -33.90 -7.98
C ASP A 360 31.97 -32.35 -8.05
N ARG A 361 30.81 -31.66 -8.31
CA ARG A 361 30.80 -30.19 -8.39
C ARG A 361 30.70 -29.56 -7.01
N PRO A 362 31.61 -28.62 -6.67
CA PRO A 362 31.54 -27.91 -5.40
C PRO A 362 30.27 -27.06 -5.34
N ALA A 363 29.58 -27.05 -4.20
CA ALA A 363 28.42 -26.20 -3.93
C ALA A 363 28.80 -24.71 -4.11
N ARG A 364 28.28 -24.07 -5.15
CA ARG A 364 28.52 -22.66 -5.44
C ARG A 364 27.28 -21.87 -5.09
N LEU A 365 27.25 -21.27 -3.91
CA LEU A 365 26.26 -20.28 -3.56
C LEU A 365 26.70 -18.92 -4.13
N ARG A 366 25.73 -18.16 -4.67
CA ARG A 366 26.01 -16.89 -5.34
C ARG A 366 26.21 -15.77 -4.31
N GLU A 367 27.37 -15.13 -4.31
CA GLU A 367 27.64 -13.99 -3.42
C GLU A 367 26.69 -12.83 -3.71
N MET A 368 26.21 -12.19 -2.63
CA MET A 368 25.36 -11.03 -2.73
C MET A 368 26.20 -9.77 -2.88
N PRO A 369 25.91 -8.90 -3.88
CA PRO A 369 26.68 -7.66 -4.04
C PRO A 369 26.37 -6.70 -2.87
N ALA A 370 27.34 -6.47 -2.00
CA ALA A 370 27.30 -5.44 -0.97
C ALA A 370 27.50 -4.06 -1.62
N THR A 371 26.42 -3.48 -2.19
CA THR A 371 26.47 -2.21 -2.91
C THR A 371 26.24 -0.98 -2.04
N ALA A 372 25.75 -1.15 -0.83
CA ALA A 372 25.51 -0.07 0.14
C ALA A 372 26.69 0.06 1.11
N ARG A 373 26.98 1.29 1.55
CA ARG A 373 28.02 1.59 2.57
C ARG A 373 27.37 2.05 3.89
N ASP A 374 26.31 1.35 4.27
CA ASP A 374 25.50 1.59 5.46
C ASP A 374 25.26 0.27 6.19
N GLU A 375 24.45 0.28 7.24
CA GLU A 375 24.11 -0.88 8.06
C GLU A 375 23.52 -2.04 7.24
N ILE A 376 22.93 -1.73 6.09
CA ILE A 376 22.40 -2.74 5.16
C ILE A 376 23.55 -3.38 4.36
N GLY A 377 24.59 -2.62 4.05
CA GLY A 377 25.83 -3.14 3.46
C GLY A 377 26.56 -4.08 4.42
N ASP A 378 26.68 -3.68 5.69
CA ASP A 378 27.29 -4.49 6.75
C ASP A 378 26.49 -5.79 6.98
N LEU A 379 25.16 -5.72 6.91
CA LEU A 379 24.27 -6.89 6.98
C LEU A 379 24.46 -7.83 5.79
N ALA A 380 24.64 -7.30 4.58
CA ALA A 380 24.93 -8.09 3.39
C ALA A 380 26.29 -8.80 3.49
N GLU A 381 27.31 -8.14 4.03
CA GLU A 381 28.63 -8.71 4.27
C GLU A 381 28.60 -9.81 5.35
N ALA A 382 27.91 -9.55 6.47
CA ALA A 382 27.67 -10.56 7.51
C ALA A 382 26.92 -11.79 6.95
N PHE A 383 25.94 -11.58 6.09
CA PHE A 383 25.22 -12.66 5.43
C PHE A 383 26.12 -13.48 4.50
N ASN A 384 26.96 -12.83 3.68
CA ASN A 384 27.96 -13.50 2.83
C ASN A 384 28.95 -14.33 3.67
N HIS A 385 29.32 -13.82 4.84
CA HIS A 385 30.20 -14.56 5.75
C HIS A 385 29.51 -15.83 6.32
N VAL A 386 28.24 -15.71 6.71
CA VAL A 386 27.44 -16.87 7.14
C VAL A 386 27.31 -17.89 6.00
N GLN A 387 27.07 -17.43 4.79
CA GLN A 387 26.96 -18.25 3.59
C GLN A 387 28.28 -19.02 3.31
N THR A 388 29.39 -18.33 3.33
CA THR A 388 30.73 -18.93 3.14
C THR A 388 31.02 -20.00 4.22
N THR A 389 30.65 -19.70 5.47
CA THR A 389 30.82 -20.65 6.59
C THR A 389 29.93 -21.87 6.41
N ALA A 390 28.67 -21.70 5.94
CA ALA A 390 27.77 -22.82 5.68
C ALA A 390 28.30 -23.75 4.57
N VAL A 391 28.82 -23.18 3.47
CA VAL A 391 29.47 -23.96 2.39
C VAL A 391 30.65 -24.75 2.92
N ALA A 392 31.54 -24.11 3.68
CA ALA A 392 32.72 -24.77 4.25
C ALA A 392 32.35 -25.93 5.22
N LEU A 393 31.25 -25.79 5.96
CA LEU A 393 30.72 -26.85 6.82
C LEU A 393 30.18 -28.03 6.02
N LEU A 394 29.44 -27.76 4.92
CA LEU A 394 28.93 -28.79 4.02
C LEU A 394 30.09 -29.55 3.35
N GLU A 395 31.08 -28.88 2.81
CA GLU A 395 32.29 -29.49 2.24
C GLU A 395 33.01 -30.37 3.26
N ARG A 396 33.18 -29.89 4.49
CA ARG A 396 33.79 -30.68 5.55
C ARG A 396 33.00 -31.92 5.91
N GLN A 397 31.67 -31.85 5.85
CA GLN A 397 30.80 -33.01 6.10
C GLN A 397 30.92 -34.08 5.00
N VAL A 398 30.99 -33.62 3.72
CA VAL A 398 31.22 -34.53 2.58
C VAL A 398 32.57 -35.22 2.68
N LEU A 399 33.64 -34.46 2.95
CA LEU A 399 34.99 -35.02 3.15
C LEU A 399 35.06 -36.00 4.32
N SER A 400 34.38 -35.72 5.42
CA SER A 400 34.34 -36.58 6.58
C SER A 400 33.71 -37.93 6.25
N ARG A 401 32.62 -37.95 5.46
CA ARG A 401 31.96 -39.18 5.01
C ARG A 401 32.85 -40.01 4.09
N ARG A 402 33.49 -39.38 3.11
CA ARG A 402 34.41 -40.05 2.19
C ARG A 402 35.56 -40.72 2.96
N ASN A 403 36.13 -40.04 3.95
CA ASN A 403 37.16 -40.60 4.81
C ASN A 403 36.70 -41.83 5.61
N VAL A 404 35.44 -41.79 6.10
CA VAL A 404 34.85 -42.95 6.83
C VAL A 404 34.63 -44.12 5.90
N ALA A 405 34.10 -43.94 4.71
CA ALA A 405 33.90 -44.99 3.72
C ALA A 405 35.24 -45.60 3.27
N GLU A 406 36.26 -44.78 2.98
CA GLU A 406 37.61 -45.26 2.66
C GLU A 406 38.22 -46.07 3.80
N MET A 407 38.00 -45.63 5.05
CA MET A 407 38.48 -46.37 6.23
C MET A 407 37.86 -47.77 6.33
N PHE A 408 36.54 -47.87 6.19
CA PHE A 408 35.83 -49.16 6.20
C PHE A 408 36.27 -50.07 5.06
N GLY A 409 36.46 -49.50 3.85
CA GLY A 409 36.96 -50.26 2.72
C GLY A 409 38.38 -50.78 2.91
N ASN A 410 39.27 -49.98 3.50
CA ASN A 410 40.64 -50.39 3.79
C ASN A 410 40.69 -51.46 4.89
N VAL A 411 39.88 -51.34 5.94
CA VAL A 411 39.77 -52.35 7.01
C VAL A 411 39.20 -53.66 6.43
N GLY A 412 38.10 -53.58 5.63
CA GLY A 412 37.50 -54.73 4.98
C GLY A 412 38.50 -55.53 4.14
N ARG A 413 39.22 -54.86 3.22
CA ARG A 413 40.26 -55.48 2.39
C ARG A 413 41.36 -56.15 3.22
N ARG A 414 41.81 -55.51 4.29
CA ARG A 414 42.85 -56.03 5.13
C ARG A 414 42.40 -57.29 5.87
N VAL A 415 41.16 -57.30 6.38
CA VAL A 415 40.56 -58.45 7.05
C VAL A 415 40.37 -59.60 6.06
N SER A 416 39.75 -59.33 4.86
CA SER A 416 39.53 -60.35 3.83
C SER A 416 40.86 -61.04 3.39
N ASN A 417 41.90 -60.20 3.13
CA ASN A 417 43.24 -60.75 2.79
C ASN A 417 43.88 -61.60 3.89
N LEU A 418 43.75 -61.18 5.17
CA LEU A 418 44.26 -61.98 6.30
C LEU A 418 43.52 -63.28 6.43
N THR A 419 42.18 -63.23 6.31
CA THR A 419 41.35 -64.42 6.43
C THR A 419 41.57 -65.40 5.27
N THR A 420 41.77 -64.93 4.04
CA THR A 420 42.14 -65.75 2.90
C THR A 420 43.44 -66.50 3.13
N ARG A 421 44.45 -65.85 3.71
CA ARG A 421 45.73 -66.52 4.08
C ARG A 421 45.51 -67.51 5.21
N GLN A 422 44.66 -67.23 6.18
CA GLN A 422 44.33 -68.11 7.29
C GLN A 422 43.62 -69.36 6.81
N LEU A 423 42.65 -69.21 5.91
CA LEU A 423 41.94 -70.35 5.27
C LEU A 423 42.94 -71.26 4.51
N ALA A 424 43.88 -70.68 3.77
CA ALA A 424 44.87 -71.48 3.05
C ALA A 424 45.82 -72.25 4.01
N LEU A 425 46.09 -71.74 5.20
CA LEU A 425 46.86 -72.40 6.23
C LEU A 425 46.06 -73.54 6.90
N ILE A 426 44.80 -73.31 7.18
CA ILE A 426 43.87 -74.29 7.74
C ILE A 426 43.71 -75.46 6.77
N ASP A 427 43.45 -75.23 5.48
CA ASP A 427 43.36 -76.22 4.41
C ASP A 427 44.67 -77.06 4.24
N ALA A 428 45.81 -76.37 4.44
CA ALA A 428 47.11 -77.08 4.41
C ALA A 428 47.32 -78.02 5.62
N VAL A 429 46.85 -77.64 6.81
CA VAL A 429 46.94 -78.46 8.03
C VAL A 429 45.91 -79.56 7.98
N GLU A 430 44.67 -79.28 7.53
CA GLU A 430 43.57 -80.27 7.40
C GLU A 430 43.96 -81.46 6.48
N ARG A 431 44.62 -81.19 5.37
CA ARG A 431 45.08 -82.24 4.44
C ARG A 431 46.13 -83.16 5.04
N GLY A 432 46.81 -82.75 6.09
CA GLY A 432 47.84 -83.60 6.75
C GLY A 432 47.41 -84.28 8.05
N GLU A 433 46.23 -83.96 8.53
CA GLU A 433 45.73 -84.38 9.83
C GLU A 433 44.81 -85.62 9.69
N THR A 434 44.92 -86.53 10.64
CA THR A 434 44.11 -87.80 10.68
C THR A 434 43.38 -87.98 12.02
N ASP A 435 43.63 -87.12 12.99
CA ASP A 435 42.97 -87.18 14.29
C ASP A 435 41.56 -86.56 14.19
N PRO A 436 40.49 -87.33 14.47
CA PRO A 436 39.11 -86.83 14.31
C PRO A 436 38.76 -85.65 15.22
N GLU A 437 39.32 -85.61 16.44
CA GLU A 437 39.03 -84.48 17.37
C GLU A 437 39.72 -83.20 16.94
N LEU A 438 40.89 -83.27 16.35
CA LEU A 438 41.62 -82.12 15.82
C LEU A 438 41.00 -81.60 14.51
N LEU A 439 40.53 -82.54 13.65
CA LEU A 439 39.77 -82.22 12.44
C LEU A 439 38.47 -81.43 12.76
N GLU A 440 37.73 -81.90 13.79
CA GLU A 440 36.51 -81.16 14.22
C GLU A 440 36.81 -79.75 14.68
N ARG A 441 37.90 -79.53 15.39
CA ARG A 441 38.38 -78.19 15.79
C ARG A 441 38.84 -77.38 14.60
N LEU A 442 39.52 -77.98 13.62
CA LEU A 442 39.94 -77.30 12.39
C LEU A 442 38.73 -76.85 11.56
N TYR A 443 37.71 -77.72 11.41
CA TYR A 443 36.45 -77.32 10.76
C TYR A 443 35.75 -76.18 11.47
N SER A 444 35.76 -76.12 12.81
CA SER A 444 35.20 -75.03 13.56
C SER A 444 35.97 -73.73 13.30
N ILE A 445 37.30 -73.74 13.22
CA ILE A 445 38.14 -72.56 12.92
C ILE A 445 37.96 -72.14 11.47
N ASP A 446 37.83 -73.12 10.52
CA ASP A 446 37.54 -72.83 9.12
C ASP A 446 36.22 -72.03 8.96
N HIS A 447 35.15 -72.50 9.58
CA HIS A 447 33.86 -71.80 9.58
C HIS A 447 33.94 -70.42 10.18
N ILE A 448 34.67 -70.18 11.26
CA ILE A 448 34.89 -68.86 11.84
C ILE A 448 35.64 -67.93 10.85
N ALA A 449 36.65 -68.47 10.16
CA ALA A 449 37.41 -67.74 9.18
C ALA A 449 36.57 -67.36 7.94
N VAL A 450 35.74 -68.30 7.43
CA VAL A 450 34.78 -68.04 6.34
C VAL A 450 33.78 -66.91 6.72
N ARG A 451 33.25 -66.96 7.94
CA ARG A 451 32.33 -65.93 8.45
C ARG A 451 33.01 -64.59 8.61
N LEU A 452 34.26 -64.56 9.09
CA LEU A 452 35.03 -63.28 9.21
C LEU A 452 35.31 -62.70 7.83
N ARG A 453 35.63 -63.52 6.81
CA ARG A 453 35.79 -63.06 5.43
C ARG A 453 34.49 -62.48 4.89
N ARG A 454 33.35 -63.13 5.06
CA ARG A 454 32.05 -62.65 4.64
C ARG A 454 31.69 -61.30 5.30
N ASN A 455 31.96 -61.15 6.60
CA ASN A 455 31.75 -59.88 7.28
C ASN A 455 32.65 -58.78 6.72
N ALA A 456 33.89 -59.08 6.31
CA ALA A 456 34.79 -58.15 5.67
C ALA A 456 34.29 -57.75 4.27
N ASP A 457 33.79 -58.73 3.49
CA ASP A 457 33.23 -58.49 2.17
C ASP A 457 31.95 -57.64 2.27
N SER A 458 31.12 -57.89 3.30
CA SER A 458 29.95 -57.04 3.63
C SER A 458 30.33 -55.59 3.96
N LEU A 459 31.42 -55.36 4.72
CA LEU A 459 31.95 -54.02 5.01
C LEU A 459 32.49 -53.30 3.75
N MET A 460 33.15 -54.05 2.85
CA MET A 460 33.63 -53.49 1.57
C MET A 460 32.48 -53.12 0.66
N LEU A 461 31.42 -53.91 0.60
CA LEU A 461 30.22 -53.62 -0.15
C LEU A 461 29.56 -52.31 0.35
N LEU A 462 29.45 -52.17 1.67
CA LEU A 462 28.88 -50.96 2.29
C LEU A 462 29.77 -49.70 2.12
N ALA A 463 31.07 -49.88 1.92
CA ALA A 463 32.01 -48.82 1.56
C ALA A 463 32.01 -48.49 0.06
N GLY A 464 31.12 -49.11 -0.75
CA GLY A 464 31.02 -48.88 -2.19
C GLY A 464 32.17 -49.51 -3.01
N ILE A 465 32.98 -50.42 -2.40
CA ILE A 465 34.11 -51.08 -3.06
C ILE A 465 33.63 -52.35 -3.76
N ARG A 466 33.87 -52.45 -5.06
CA ARG A 466 33.50 -53.60 -5.90
C ARG A 466 34.69 -54.52 -6.06
N GLU A 467 34.49 -55.80 -5.82
CA GLU A 467 35.42 -56.83 -6.25
C GLU A 467 34.91 -57.38 -7.59
N THR A 468 35.70 -57.25 -8.65
CA THR A 468 35.39 -57.81 -9.97
C THR A 468 35.60 -59.30 -9.93
N VAL A 469 34.53 -60.06 -10.00
CA VAL A 469 34.61 -61.55 -10.14
C VAL A 469 34.97 -61.87 -11.58
N LEU A 470 36.07 -62.60 -11.74
CA LEU A 470 36.58 -63.06 -13.01
C LEU A 470 35.72 -64.20 -13.60
N ASP A 471 35.36 -64.10 -14.89
CA ASP A 471 34.92 -65.10 -15.85
C ASP A 471 34.28 -66.44 -15.30
N ALA A 472 33.18 -66.34 -14.60
CA ALA A 472 32.32 -67.48 -14.33
C ALA A 472 31.20 -67.54 -15.39
N GLY A 473 30.96 -68.63 -16.02
CA GLY A 473 29.80 -68.81 -16.89
C GLY A 473 28.48 -68.86 -16.08
N PRO A 474 27.32 -68.83 -16.75
CA PRO A 474 26.02 -68.95 -16.09
C PRO A 474 25.91 -70.21 -15.20
N ILE A 475 25.41 -70.08 -13.98
CA ILE A 475 25.29 -71.13 -13.01
C ILE A 475 23.81 -71.35 -12.64
N ALA A 476 23.38 -72.64 -12.46
CA ALA A 476 22.01 -72.90 -12.02
C ALA A 476 21.73 -72.24 -10.65
N LEU A 477 20.57 -71.63 -10.49
CA LEU A 477 20.15 -70.93 -9.26
C LEU A 477 20.28 -71.87 -8.03
N THR A 478 19.98 -73.17 -8.20
CA THR A 478 20.15 -74.19 -7.16
C THR A 478 21.62 -74.34 -6.71
N ASN A 479 22.60 -74.15 -7.62
CA ASN A 479 24.01 -74.18 -7.28
C ASN A 479 24.48 -72.93 -6.53
N VAL A 480 23.90 -71.75 -6.84
CA VAL A 480 24.14 -70.53 -6.05
C VAL A 480 23.67 -70.69 -4.61
N VAL A 481 22.49 -71.28 -4.42
CA VAL A 481 21.99 -71.57 -3.07
C VAL A 481 22.89 -72.63 -2.37
N ARG A 482 23.37 -73.66 -3.08
CA ARG A 482 24.34 -74.65 -2.48
C ARG A 482 25.67 -74.00 -2.11
N ALA A 483 26.15 -73.02 -2.92
CA ALA A 483 27.37 -72.31 -2.60
C ALA A 483 27.17 -71.39 -1.34
N ALA A 484 25.98 -70.79 -1.18
CA ALA A 484 25.63 -70.08 0.04
C ALA A 484 25.55 -70.98 1.27
N LEU A 485 25.00 -72.17 1.14
CA LEU A 485 24.97 -73.21 2.23
C LEU A 485 26.37 -73.61 2.68
N GLY A 486 27.33 -73.67 1.75
CA GLY A 486 28.72 -73.96 2.06
C GLY A 486 29.45 -72.88 2.85
N GLN A 487 28.83 -71.66 3.01
CA GLN A 487 29.40 -70.53 3.72
C GLN A 487 28.83 -70.33 5.13
N ILE A 488 27.87 -71.20 5.55
CA ILE A 488 27.18 -71.02 6.83
C ILE A 488 27.44 -72.23 7.76
N GLU A 489 27.41 -71.92 9.07
CA GLU A 489 27.45 -72.95 10.08
C GLU A 489 26.07 -73.63 10.26
N GLY A 490 26.03 -74.94 10.45
CA GLY A 490 24.76 -75.66 10.63
C GLY A 490 23.97 -75.92 9.34
N PHE A 491 24.62 -75.90 8.17
CA PHE A 491 24.00 -76.21 6.87
C PHE A 491 23.33 -77.60 6.81
N GLN A 492 23.76 -78.49 7.66
CA GLN A 492 23.17 -79.86 7.80
C GLN A 492 21.69 -79.82 8.22
N ARG A 493 21.23 -78.67 8.81
CA ARG A 493 19.84 -78.44 9.21
C ARG A 493 18.99 -77.86 8.10
N VAL A 494 19.62 -77.54 6.98
CA VAL A 494 18.93 -76.89 5.86
C VAL A 494 18.46 -77.90 4.85
N GLN A 495 17.18 -77.91 4.56
CA GLN A 495 16.56 -78.76 3.54
C GLN A 495 16.33 -77.96 2.28
N LEU A 496 17.12 -78.22 1.22
CA LEU A 496 16.99 -77.54 -0.07
C LEU A 496 16.04 -78.34 -0.98
N LEU A 497 14.94 -77.65 -1.39
CA LEU A 497 13.90 -78.21 -2.25
C LEU A 497 13.86 -77.38 -3.54
N ALA A 498 14.56 -77.86 -4.58
CA ALA A 498 14.59 -77.16 -5.87
C ALA A 498 13.51 -77.66 -6.82
N ARG A 499 12.69 -76.77 -7.37
CA ARG A 499 11.62 -77.02 -8.35
C ARG A 499 11.85 -76.37 -9.69
N THR A 500 13.04 -75.78 -9.89
CA THR A 500 13.40 -75.10 -11.14
C THR A 500 14.88 -75.33 -11.48
N GLU A 501 15.24 -75.28 -12.78
CA GLU A 501 16.61 -75.34 -13.29
C GLU A 501 17.05 -74.03 -13.97
N VAL A 502 16.55 -72.91 -13.53
CA VAL A 502 16.89 -71.60 -14.11
C VAL A 502 18.35 -71.26 -13.78
N ALA A 503 19.08 -70.78 -14.79
CA ALA A 503 20.44 -70.26 -14.60
C ALA A 503 20.46 -68.78 -14.31
N VAL A 504 21.41 -68.30 -13.49
CA VAL A 504 21.62 -66.93 -13.09
C VAL A 504 22.74 -66.28 -13.91
N ALA A 505 22.61 -64.99 -14.23
CA ALA A 505 23.64 -64.20 -14.91
C ALA A 505 24.96 -64.20 -14.09
N PRO A 506 26.12 -64.22 -14.74
CA PRO A 506 27.41 -64.29 -14.06
C PRO A 506 27.67 -63.17 -13.05
N ASP A 507 27.27 -61.97 -13.41
CA ASP A 507 27.56 -60.75 -12.66
C ASP A 507 26.93 -60.70 -11.25
N ILE A 508 25.81 -61.44 -11.03
CA ILE A 508 25.10 -61.43 -9.75
C ILE A 508 25.46 -62.60 -8.87
N ILE A 509 26.17 -63.65 -9.36
CA ILE A 509 26.38 -64.89 -8.63
C ILE A 509 26.97 -64.64 -7.23
N GLY A 510 28.01 -63.85 -7.13
CA GLY A 510 28.67 -63.49 -5.87
C GLY A 510 27.75 -62.78 -4.88
N ASP A 511 27.08 -61.75 -5.36
CA ASP A 511 26.19 -60.91 -4.58
C ASP A 511 24.93 -61.71 -4.12
N LEU A 512 24.38 -62.52 -5.01
CA LEU A 512 23.25 -63.42 -4.67
C LEU A 512 23.65 -64.48 -3.70
N THR A 513 24.87 -65.08 -3.84
CA THR A 513 25.38 -66.03 -2.88
C THR A 513 25.53 -65.44 -1.48
N LEU A 514 26.03 -64.19 -1.39
CA LEU A 514 26.16 -63.43 -0.14
C LEU A 514 24.78 -63.12 0.45
N MET A 515 23.84 -62.64 -0.35
CA MET A 515 22.47 -62.35 0.09
C MET A 515 21.78 -63.62 0.69
N VAL A 516 21.83 -64.75 -0.02
CA VAL A 516 21.22 -65.96 0.41
C VAL A 516 21.93 -66.54 1.66
N ALA A 517 23.26 -66.42 1.73
CA ALA A 517 24.03 -66.86 2.91
C ALA A 517 23.62 -66.04 4.17
N GLU A 518 23.45 -64.73 4.07
CA GLU A 518 22.99 -63.91 5.19
C GLU A 518 21.55 -64.25 5.65
N LEU A 519 20.65 -64.48 4.71
CA LEU A 519 19.27 -64.90 5.03
C LEU A 519 19.21 -66.29 5.67
N VAL A 520 19.95 -67.29 5.13
CA VAL A 520 19.96 -68.68 5.65
C VAL A 520 20.70 -68.74 7.00
N GLU A 521 21.78 -67.94 7.19
CA GLU A 521 22.46 -67.88 8.50
C GLU A 521 21.54 -67.30 9.57
N ASN A 522 20.78 -66.26 9.24
CA ASN A 522 19.76 -65.76 10.15
C ASN A 522 18.71 -66.83 10.49
N ALA A 523 18.20 -67.54 9.50
CA ALA A 523 17.22 -68.62 9.67
C ALA A 523 17.74 -69.74 10.57
N VAL A 524 18.98 -70.16 10.35
CA VAL A 524 19.64 -71.22 11.16
C VAL A 524 19.92 -70.75 12.58
N SER A 525 20.38 -69.50 12.74
CA SER A 525 20.74 -68.91 14.05
C SER A 525 19.53 -68.67 14.94
N PHE A 526 18.37 -68.33 14.37
CA PHE A 526 17.16 -68.05 15.13
C PHE A 526 16.21 -69.26 15.25
N SER A 527 16.49 -70.37 14.57
CA SER A 527 15.73 -71.63 14.70
C SER A 527 16.26 -72.54 15.83
N PRO A 528 15.38 -73.19 16.60
CA PRO A 528 15.79 -74.25 17.56
C PRO A 528 16.65 -75.30 16.91
N ALA A 529 17.60 -75.91 17.68
CA ALA A 529 18.55 -76.88 17.15
C ALA A 529 17.88 -78.14 16.48
N ASP A 530 16.68 -78.46 16.90
CA ASP A 530 15.93 -79.58 16.43
C ASP A 530 15.00 -79.33 15.24
N SER A 531 14.89 -78.05 14.82
CA SER A 531 14.03 -77.67 13.70
C SER A 531 14.82 -77.53 12.40
N PRO A 532 14.34 -78.05 11.27
CA PRO A 532 14.95 -77.87 9.97
C PRO A 532 14.65 -76.43 9.47
N VAL A 533 15.56 -75.85 8.69
CA VAL A 533 15.33 -74.62 7.87
C VAL A 533 15.05 -75.09 6.44
N GLU A 534 13.94 -74.68 5.88
CA GLU A 534 13.53 -75.03 4.54
C GLU A 534 13.89 -73.95 3.54
N VAL A 535 14.55 -74.31 2.44
CA VAL A 535 14.88 -73.44 1.35
C VAL A 535 14.25 -73.93 0.06
N PHE A 536 13.30 -73.18 -0.48
CA PHE A 536 12.64 -73.54 -1.72
C PHE A 536 13.19 -72.66 -2.86
N VAL A 537 13.49 -73.30 -3.98
CA VAL A 537 13.84 -72.63 -5.22
C VAL A 537 12.77 -72.94 -6.25
N GLN A 538 12.00 -71.98 -6.66
CA GLN A 538 10.82 -72.17 -7.51
C GLN A 538 10.68 -71.07 -8.55
N ASN A 539 9.86 -71.30 -9.60
CA ASN A 539 9.50 -70.29 -10.52
C ASN A 539 8.46 -69.32 -9.91
N SER A 540 8.63 -68.06 -10.10
CA SER A 540 7.67 -66.98 -9.76
C SER A 540 7.05 -66.40 -11.02
N ALA A 541 5.97 -65.66 -10.86
CA ALA A 541 5.33 -64.94 -11.97
C ALA A 541 6.28 -63.88 -12.59
N GLU A 542 7.21 -63.34 -11.81
CA GLU A 542 8.16 -62.28 -12.21
C GLU A 542 9.55 -62.83 -12.58
N GLY A 543 9.78 -64.14 -12.42
CA GLY A 543 11.05 -64.81 -12.71
C GLY A 543 11.28 -66.03 -11.87
N ALA A 544 12.16 -65.99 -10.88
CA ALA A 544 12.41 -67.08 -9.94
C ALA A 544 12.39 -66.57 -8.49
N ALA A 545 11.95 -67.40 -7.57
CA ALA A 545 11.94 -67.09 -6.15
C ALA A 545 12.77 -68.07 -5.33
N ILE A 546 13.55 -67.54 -4.36
CA ILE A 546 14.20 -68.32 -3.29
C ILE A 546 13.43 -67.95 -2.01
N VAL A 547 12.85 -69.03 -1.40
CA VAL A 547 12.10 -68.85 -0.15
C VAL A 547 12.87 -69.55 0.96
N VAL A 548 13.27 -68.86 1.98
CA VAL A 548 13.94 -69.32 3.17
C VAL A 548 12.97 -69.30 4.33
N ALA A 549 12.50 -70.43 4.81
CA ALA A 549 11.57 -70.54 5.91
C ALA A 549 12.24 -71.12 7.16
N ASP A 550 12.21 -70.33 8.24
CA ASP A 550 12.66 -70.80 9.55
C ASP A 550 11.46 -71.14 10.47
N HIS A 551 11.72 -71.90 11.50
CA HIS A 551 10.75 -72.27 12.53
C HIS A 551 11.21 -71.79 13.92
N GLY A 552 11.78 -70.60 13.97
CA GLY A 552 12.27 -69.94 15.17
C GLY A 552 11.20 -69.20 15.98
N LEU A 553 11.65 -68.33 16.82
CA LEU A 553 10.77 -67.51 17.67
C LEU A 553 9.85 -66.53 16.87
N GLY A 554 10.17 -66.30 15.61
CA GLY A 554 9.47 -65.31 14.78
C GLY A 554 9.71 -63.86 15.20
N MET A 555 9.02 -62.92 14.51
CA MET A 555 9.02 -61.50 14.82
C MET A 555 7.61 -61.01 15.09
N ASP A 556 7.48 -60.02 15.97
CA ASP A 556 6.22 -59.30 16.15
C ASP A 556 5.86 -58.57 14.86
N PRO A 557 4.56 -58.33 14.55
CA PRO A 557 4.14 -57.67 13.32
C PRO A 557 4.80 -56.31 13.12
N GLU A 558 4.89 -55.48 14.17
CA GLU A 558 5.51 -54.16 14.13
C GLU A 558 7.01 -54.22 13.75
N ARG A 559 7.73 -55.21 14.32
CA ARG A 559 9.14 -55.42 14.03
C ARG A 559 9.37 -55.97 12.62
N LEU A 560 8.44 -56.82 12.14
CA LEU A 560 8.49 -57.35 10.79
C LEU A 560 8.32 -56.23 9.75
N ASP A 561 7.37 -55.32 10.01
CA ASP A 561 7.14 -54.12 9.17
C ASP A 561 8.36 -53.19 9.21
N GLU A 562 8.98 -53.00 10.38
CA GLU A 562 10.22 -52.21 10.51
C GLU A 562 11.37 -52.82 9.70
N GLU A 563 11.61 -54.14 9.79
CA GLU A 563 12.72 -54.80 9.07
C GLU A 563 12.45 -54.81 7.55
N ASN A 564 11.21 -55.02 7.11
CA ASN A 564 10.83 -54.84 5.70
C ASN A 564 11.05 -53.41 5.22
N ALA A 565 10.67 -52.40 6.03
CA ALA A 565 10.93 -51.02 5.71
C ALA A 565 12.43 -50.70 5.64
N ARG A 566 13.27 -51.34 6.45
CA ARG A 566 14.74 -51.21 6.41
C ARG A 566 15.36 -51.80 5.15
N ILE A 567 14.87 -52.97 4.69
CA ILE A 567 15.33 -53.58 3.43
C ILE A 567 15.10 -52.60 2.25
N VAL A 568 13.96 -51.89 2.24
CA VAL A 568 13.59 -50.95 1.17
C VAL A 568 14.23 -49.59 1.35
N ARG A 569 14.33 -49.05 2.61
CA ARG A 569 14.88 -47.71 2.88
C ARG A 569 16.40 -47.71 2.81
N ARG A 570 16.96 -46.57 2.34
CA ARG A 570 18.39 -46.28 2.42
C ARG A 570 18.71 -45.77 3.84
N GLU A 571 19.11 -46.66 4.75
CA GLU A 571 19.56 -46.27 6.08
C GLU A 571 21.06 -45.98 6.13
N ARG A 572 21.46 -45.10 7.07
CA ARG A 572 22.85 -44.65 7.22
C ARG A 572 23.65 -45.63 8.05
N LEU A 573 24.88 -45.97 7.62
CA LEU A 573 25.83 -46.87 8.28
C LEU A 573 26.23 -46.42 9.70
N ASP A 574 26.18 -45.13 10.00
CA ASP A 574 26.54 -44.54 11.29
C ASP A 574 25.52 -44.81 12.42
N LEU A 575 24.35 -45.36 12.09
CA LEU A 575 23.27 -45.59 13.04
C LEU A 575 22.96 -47.06 13.28
N VAL A 576 23.64 -47.98 12.60
CA VAL A 576 23.31 -49.43 12.67
C VAL A 576 24.11 -50.13 13.77
N PRO A 577 23.47 -50.73 14.80
CA PRO A 577 24.17 -51.62 15.74
C PRO A 577 24.73 -52.84 15.02
N SER A 578 25.94 -53.26 15.34
CA SER A 578 26.69 -54.35 14.71
C SER A 578 25.97 -55.71 14.64
N LYS A 579 24.84 -55.88 15.34
CA LYS A 579 24.03 -57.11 15.34
C LYS A 579 23.02 -57.25 14.18
N VAL A 580 22.87 -56.21 13.33
CA VAL A 580 21.83 -56.15 12.26
C VAL A 580 22.48 -56.00 10.88
N LEU A 581 23.80 -56.24 10.75
CA LEU A 581 24.54 -56.00 9.51
C LEU A 581 24.03 -56.85 8.34
N GLY A 582 23.58 -58.10 8.59
CA GLY A 582 23.12 -59.02 7.55
C GLY A 582 21.93 -58.54 6.75
N LEU A 583 20.83 -58.07 7.40
CA LEU A 583 19.65 -57.55 6.69
C LEU A 583 19.95 -56.24 5.96
N PHE A 584 20.89 -55.41 6.46
CA PHE A 584 21.33 -54.21 5.77
C PHE A 584 22.09 -54.55 4.46
N VAL A 585 22.95 -55.60 4.49
CA VAL A 585 23.60 -56.13 3.29
C VAL A 585 22.59 -56.65 2.30
N VAL A 586 21.59 -57.43 2.75
CA VAL A 586 20.48 -57.91 1.93
C VAL A 586 19.76 -56.75 1.24
N GLY A 587 19.38 -55.71 1.99
CA GLY A 587 18.71 -54.53 1.44
C GLY A 587 19.58 -53.76 0.43
N SER A 588 20.89 -53.62 0.68
CA SER A 588 21.82 -53.00 -0.25
C SER A 588 21.97 -53.76 -1.55
N LEU A 589 22.07 -55.10 -1.48
CA LEU A 589 22.15 -55.99 -2.65
C LEU A 589 20.82 -56.05 -3.42
N ALA A 590 19.70 -56.08 -2.70
CA ALA A 590 18.36 -56.07 -3.29
C ALA A 590 18.14 -54.85 -4.17
N ARG A 591 18.45 -53.64 -3.64
CA ARG A 591 18.38 -52.39 -4.40
C ARG A 591 19.34 -52.32 -5.59
N ARG A 592 20.55 -52.86 -5.41
CA ARG A 592 21.57 -52.87 -6.47
C ARG A 592 21.14 -53.65 -7.70
N TRP A 593 20.46 -54.76 -7.50
CA TRP A 593 20.10 -55.71 -8.57
C TRP A 593 18.60 -55.72 -8.90
N ASP A 594 17.84 -54.79 -8.34
CA ASP A 594 16.38 -54.68 -8.49
C ASP A 594 15.68 -56.00 -8.12
N ILE A 595 16.13 -56.61 -7.02
CA ILE A 595 15.57 -57.84 -6.44
C ILE A 595 14.57 -57.42 -5.35
N ASP A 596 13.38 -58.04 -5.38
CA ASP A 596 12.42 -57.83 -4.30
C ASP A 596 12.69 -58.83 -3.17
N VAL A 597 12.79 -58.34 -1.93
CA VAL A 597 13.00 -59.15 -0.73
C VAL A 597 11.94 -58.77 0.30
N ALA A 598 11.12 -59.79 0.67
CA ALA A 598 10.05 -59.60 1.63
C ALA A 598 10.16 -60.63 2.78
N LEU A 599 10.01 -60.11 4.01
CA LEU A 599 9.93 -60.96 5.21
C LEU A 599 8.46 -61.14 5.60
N SER A 600 8.07 -62.38 5.89
CA SER A 600 6.72 -62.74 6.33
C SER A 600 6.76 -63.77 7.48
N ARG A 601 5.63 -64.06 8.13
CA ARG A 601 5.56 -65.04 9.20
C ARG A 601 5.43 -66.43 8.61
N THR A 602 6.24 -67.38 9.10
CA THR A 602 6.09 -68.81 8.78
C THR A 602 4.86 -69.36 9.48
N PRO A 603 3.99 -70.13 8.78
CA PRO A 603 2.88 -70.86 9.43
C PRO A 603 3.41 -71.86 10.46
N GLY A 604 3.04 -71.65 11.72
CA GLY A 604 3.53 -72.51 12.85
C GLY A 604 4.61 -71.83 13.70
N GLY A 605 5.10 -70.69 13.34
CA GLY A 605 6.15 -69.89 14.04
C GLY A 605 7.41 -69.80 13.21
N GLY A 606 8.12 -68.65 13.35
CA GLY A 606 9.33 -68.36 12.59
C GLY A 606 9.14 -67.21 11.58
N VAL A 607 10.14 -66.95 10.73
CA VAL A 607 10.17 -65.97 9.66
C VAL A 607 10.44 -66.64 8.32
N THR A 608 9.72 -66.22 7.31
CA THR A 608 9.94 -66.59 5.92
C THR A 608 10.48 -65.42 5.16
N ALA A 609 11.68 -65.55 4.60
CA ALA A 609 12.26 -64.58 3.68
C ALA A 609 12.07 -65.04 2.24
N GLU A 610 11.41 -64.23 1.43
CA GLU A 610 11.20 -64.51 0.00
C GLU A 610 12.05 -63.50 -0.81
N VAL A 611 12.89 -64.01 -1.68
CA VAL A 611 13.76 -63.25 -2.60
C VAL A 611 13.27 -63.55 -4.00
N THR A 612 12.70 -62.53 -4.64
CA THR A 612 12.16 -62.61 -6.00
C THR A 612 13.14 -62.02 -7.00
N LEU A 613 13.70 -62.84 -7.86
CA LEU A 613 14.64 -62.43 -8.91
C LEU A 613 13.87 -62.09 -10.18
N PRO A 614 14.06 -60.89 -10.73
CA PRO A 614 13.45 -60.50 -12.00
C PRO A 614 14.02 -61.28 -13.17
N GLN A 615 13.23 -61.42 -14.24
CA GLN A 615 13.58 -62.22 -15.40
C GLN A 615 14.84 -61.71 -16.15
N SER A 616 15.21 -60.43 -15.97
CA SER A 616 16.43 -59.80 -16.50
C SER A 616 17.73 -60.42 -15.98
N LEU A 617 17.70 -61.04 -14.77
CA LEU A 617 18.83 -61.66 -14.12
C LEU A 617 18.90 -63.19 -14.35
N LEU A 618 17.96 -63.75 -15.09
CA LEU A 618 17.81 -65.21 -15.33
C LEU A 618 18.05 -65.51 -16.80
N LEU A 619 18.75 -66.60 -17.04
CA LEU A 619 19.00 -67.14 -18.36
C LEU A 619 18.25 -68.49 -18.53
N THR A 620 17.35 -68.60 -19.50
CA THR A 620 16.67 -69.82 -19.85
C THR A 620 17.59 -70.76 -20.66
N ALA A 621 17.49 -72.07 -20.46
CA ALA A 621 18.36 -73.06 -21.08
C ALA A 621 18.44 -73.01 -22.62
N THR A 622 17.54 -72.33 -23.29
CA THR A 622 17.52 -72.15 -24.74
C THR A 622 18.58 -71.10 -25.27
N ALA A 623 19.09 -70.21 -24.40
CA ALA A 623 20.08 -69.21 -24.78
C ALA A 623 21.54 -69.72 -24.76
N VAL A 624 21.80 -70.83 -24.13
CA VAL A 624 23.17 -71.32 -23.94
C VAL A 624 23.69 -72.08 -25.18
N GLN A 625 22.83 -72.44 -26.14
CA GLN A 625 23.24 -73.20 -27.34
C GLN A 625 23.57 -72.34 -28.58
N SER A 626 23.48 -71.02 -28.50
CA SER A 626 23.67 -70.10 -29.65
C SER A 626 25.01 -69.36 -29.68
N ALA A 627 25.97 -69.70 -28.84
CA ALA A 627 27.29 -69.08 -28.84
C ALA A 627 28.39 -70.02 -29.25
N ALA A 628 28.44 -70.45 -30.51
CA ALA A 628 29.62 -71.02 -31.12
C ALA A 628 30.41 -69.96 -31.91
N PRO A 629 31.76 -70.03 -31.93
CA PRO A 629 32.60 -68.94 -32.46
C PRO A 629 32.63 -68.94 -33.97
N THR A 630 32.31 -67.77 -34.59
CA THR A 630 32.53 -67.51 -36.01
C THR A 630 33.88 -66.84 -36.20
N THR A 631 34.71 -67.46 -36.97
CA THR A 631 36.03 -67.08 -37.47
C THR A 631 35.90 -65.85 -38.41
N PRO A 632 36.86 -64.88 -38.44
CA PRO A 632 36.77 -63.68 -39.26
C PRO A 632 37.14 -63.97 -40.73
N ALA A 633 36.33 -63.53 -41.67
CA ALA A 633 36.62 -63.48 -43.08
C ALA A 633 37.01 -62.06 -43.52
N ALA A 634 37.93 -62.04 -44.45
CA ALA A 634 38.76 -60.94 -44.94
C ALA A 634 37.99 -59.78 -45.58
N ALA A 635 38.70 -58.66 -45.59
CA ALA A 635 38.41 -57.37 -46.22
C ALA A 635 38.17 -57.47 -47.70
N THR A 636 37.25 -56.65 -48.21
CA THR A 636 37.32 -56.07 -49.56
C THR A 636 36.96 -54.59 -49.50
N ASP A 637 37.90 -53.80 -50.07
CA ASP A 637 37.77 -52.39 -50.44
C ASP A 637 36.52 -52.11 -51.29
N ASP A 638 35.82 -51.05 -51.00
CA ASP A 638 35.12 -50.33 -52.03
C ASP A 638 35.10 -48.82 -51.74
N THR A 639 35.70 -48.09 -52.66
CA THR A 639 35.87 -46.67 -52.77
C THR A 639 34.63 -46.02 -53.42
N GLY A 640 33.99 -45.10 -52.73
CA GLY A 640 32.97 -44.20 -53.33
C GLY A 640 32.96 -42.82 -52.64
N PRO A 641 32.71 -41.74 -53.37
CA PRO A 641 33.28 -40.44 -53.10
C PRO A 641 32.46 -39.58 -52.16
N ARG A 642 33.19 -38.80 -51.36
CA ARG A 642 32.74 -37.81 -50.37
C ARG A 642 32.44 -36.48 -51.06
N PRO A 643 31.32 -35.80 -50.84
CA PRO A 643 31.13 -34.41 -51.28
C PRO A 643 31.81 -33.40 -50.35
N PRO A 644 32.14 -32.19 -50.86
CA PRO A 644 33.07 -31.25 -50.21
C PRO A 644 32.41 -30.37 -49.16
N VAL A 645 33.17 -30.04 -48.12
CA VAL A 645 32.85 -29.05 -47.08
C VAL A 645 33.42 -27.70 -47.53
N PRO A 646 32.68 -26.58 -47.45
CA PRO A 646 33.24 -25.26 -47.75
C PRO A 646 34.07 -24.72 -46.57
N ALA A 647 35.21 -24.14 -46.94
CA ALA A 647 36.14 -23.42 -46.09
C ALA A 647 35.52 -22.11 -45.60
N ALA A 648 35.71 -21.78 -44.34
CA ALA A 648 35.56 -20.43 -43.82
C ALA A 648 36.93 -19.94 -43.31
N GLU A 649 37.45 -18.95 -44.04
CA GLU A 649 38.57 -18.11 -43.64
C GLU A 649 38.23 -17.37 -42.35
N HIS A 650 39.17 -17.34 -41.41
CA HIS A 650 39.21 -16.34 -40.39
C HIS A 650 40.65 -15.92 -40.09
N ASP A 651 41.03 -14.83 -40.77
CA ASP A 651 42.15 -13.97 -40.39
C ASP A 651 41.68 -12.99 -39.29
N GLY A 652 42.46 -12.85 -38.24
CA GLY A 652 42.30 -11.81 -37.24
C GLY A 652 43.31 -11.92 -36.11
N PRO A 653 44.15 -10.90 -35.86
CA PRO A 653 45.35 -11.02 -35.06
C PRO A 653 45.09 -10.88 -33.55
N LEU A 654 45.87 -11.58 -32.76
CA LEU A 654 45.92 -11.57 -31.29
C LEU A 654 46.30 -10.18 -30.72
N PRO A 655 45.69 -9.72 -29.62
CA PRO A 655 46.12 -8.50 -28.94
C PRO A 655 47.29 -8.73 -28.01
N ARG A 656 48.24 -7.82 -28.17
CA ARG A 656 49.49 -7.67 -27.44
C ARG A 656 49.25 -7.27 -25.98
N ARG A 657 49.93 -7.92 -25.07
CA ARG A 657 50.05 -7.61 -23.62
C ARG A 657 50.76 -6.24 -23.46
N VAL A 658 50.06 -5.28 -22.83
CA VAL A 658 50.67 -4.02 -22.36
C VAL A 658 50.97 -4.14 -20.88
N ARG A 659 52.23 -3.97 -20.57
CA ARG A 659 52.80 -3.84 -19.22
C ARG A 659 52.51 -2.42 -18.75
N ARG A 660 51.98 -2.23 -17.59
CA ARG A 660 51.83 -0.94 -16.94
C ARG A 660 52.85 -0.84 -15.83
N GLU A 661 53.76 0.11 -16.01
CA GLU A 661 54.67 0.59 -14.99
C GLU A 661 53.94 1.46 -13.97
N GLU A 662 54.47 1.43 -12.78
CA GLU A 662 54.10 2.23 -11.62
C GLU A 662 54.32 3.74 -11.87
N ASP A 663 53.38 4.56 -11.37
CA ASP A 663 53.66 5.73 -10.53
C ASP A 663 52.40 6.03 -9.71
#